data_e144551c1a49ca010789ca6eb674e0dd
#
_entry.id   e144551c1a49ca010789ca6eb674e0dd
#
_cell.length_a   1.000
_cell.length_b   1.000
_cell.length_c   1.000
_cell.angle_alpha   90.00
_cell.angle_beta   90.00
_cell.angle_gamma   90.00
#
_symmetry.space_group_name_H-M   'P 1'
#
loop_
_entity.id
_entity.type
_entity.pdbx_description
1 polymer ?
#
loop_
_entity_poly.entity_id
_entity_poly.type
_entity_poly.pdbx_seq_one_letter_code
_entity_poly.pdbx_strand_id
1 'polypeptide(L)'
;MKIGRRGFLSFVIGGAAGTALSPLPWKMMDDSSIWTQMWPWTPVPEDGEASYVNSVCTLCSGHCGITVRKIDNRAVKIEGMKGHPVNNGGMCLLGLSGLQLLYGPMRVKTPLKRTGKRGQGQWKKISWNDAVLEVVEKLRDIRSEGNPQTVGFISGSDRGTVSRLFDRFLTAYGSPNFMRMPSVRDSYELTQYLMQGVQALPGFDFENADFIVSFGSGIIDGWGSPVRMSRVHSAWQSADVKVIQIEPRLSNTAAKSDKWIPINPGTEAALAMGLAHVIVKESLYDAAFVKNYVEGFFDWKNLVIDKYNPDTVASITGIDRGTIVVLARGFANASKPLAVCGRGNGTTPVSLDECMAVNALNALVGNINKKGGVWAVSEPNYINWPEIEMDAKAAAGLQHERLDGAGSKTYPFTRYLLPRLPESIDSGEKFPLQALFVSGANPLYTHPDTRAVRNAFDKIPLVVSFSSYMDETAQNADLILPNHVYLERYEDVPTPAGMIQPVIGLSRPVVAPQFDTRHVGDVVIQMAKGLGGSVAKTFPWDSYDSCLKETLGDLWNFLMEEGFWSNTGAMPPFFGTSYETASGKFELINKDTGSIPQFKPVSIEGDEKDYPLLLIPYDSIRLAFGFIGDPPFVMKTVEDSVLKGKDVFVELNPKTARNQGLREGQRVVLTTPKGKAEVKVHLFEGIMPGLVALPRGLGHTAWDEYLAGKGINFNALIGPVEDPDSGLDAAWGIRAKLEKA
;
A
#
# COMPACT_ATOMS: atom_id res chain seq x y z
N MET A 1 -44.23 -39.24 45.49
CA MET A 1 -43.66 -37.98 46.04
C MET A 1 -44.78 -36.96 46.15
N LYS A 2 -45.21 -36.59 47.36
CA LYS A 2 -46.26 -35.54 47.53
C LYS A 2 -45.55 -34.18 47.41
N ILE A 3 -45.76 -33.50 46.32
CA ILE A 3 -45.23 -32.14 46.11
C ILE A 3 -46.12 -31.19 46.94
N GLY A 4 -45.57 -30.56 47.98
CA GLY A 4 -46.28 -29.58 48.79
C GLY A 4 -46.62 -28.33 47.95
N ARG A 5 -47.70 -27.57 48.39
CA ARG A 5 -48.15 -26.34 47.70
C ARG A 5 -47.05 -25.36 47.38
N ARG A 6 -46.03 -25.20 48.25
CA ARG A 6 -44.88 -24.34 48.03
C ARG A 6 -43.97 -24.86 46.90
N GLY A 7 -43.72 -26.22 46.86
CA GLY A 7 -42.88 -26.80 45.80
C GLY A 7 -43.58 -26.74 44.46
N PHE A 8 -44.90 -26.88 44.43
CA PHE A 8 -45.69 -26.71 43.19
C PHE A 8 -45.66 -25.26 42.69
N LEU A 9 -45.84 -24.27 43.58
CA LEU A 9 -45.73 -22.86 43.23
C LEU A 9 -44.32 -22.49 42.73
N SER A 10 -43.29 -22.99 43.41
CA SER A 10 -41.90 -22.75 42.96
C SER A 10 -41.62 -23.39 41.58
N PHE A 11 -42.18 -24.57 41.32
CA PHE A 11 -42.08 -25.23 40.03
C PHE A 11 -42.82 -24.47 38.93
N VAL A 12 -44.02 -23.96 39.21
CA VAL A 12 -44.80 -23.16 38.25
C VAL A 12 -44.16 -21.81 38.01
N ILE A 13 -43.67 -21.11 39.04
CA ILE A 13 -42.98 -19.82 38.92
C ILE A 13 -41.65 -20.05 38.21
N GLY A 14 -40.87 -21.07 38.57
CA GLY A 14 -39.60 -21.37 37.95
C GLY A 14 -39.79 -21.81 36.49
N GLY A 15 -40.85 -22.59 36.21
CA GLY A 15 -41.22 -22.97 34.84
C GLY A 15 -41.64 -21.77 34.00
N ALA A 16 -42.48 -20.91 34.52
CA ALA A 16 -42.93 -19.69 33.84
C ALA A 16 -41.75 -18.70 33.62
N ALA A 17 -40.91 -18.50 34.66
CA ALA A 17 -39.70 -17.69 34.51
C ALA A 17 -38.68 -18.31 33.53
N GLY A 18 -38.50 -19.63 33.59
CA GLY A 18 -37.65 -20.33 32.65
C GLY A 18 -38.16 -20.25 31.20
N THR A 19 -39.46 -20.32 31.00
CA THR A 19 -40.06 -20.13 29.67
C THR A 19 -39.97 -18.69 29.20
N ALA A 20 -40.21 -17.73 30.05
CA ALA A 20 -40.11 -16.31 29.72
C ALA A 20 -38.66 -15.86 29.46
N LEU A 21 -37.71 -16.45 30.19
CA LEU A 21 -36.26 -16.19 30.00
C LEU A 21 -35.60 -17.11 28.95
N SER A 22 -36.33 -18.13 28.46
CA SER A 22 -35.83 -18.95 27.38
C SER A 22 -35.86 -18.17 26.05
N PRO A 23 -34.93 -18.44 25.17
CA PRO A 23 -34.91 -17.76 23.87
C PRO A 23 -36.11 -18.09 22.97
N LEU A 24 -36.92 -19.09 23.30
CA LEU A 24 -38.07 -19.53 22.50
C LEU A 24 -39.17 -18.46 22.29
N PRO A 25 -39.66 -17.75 23.33
CA PRO A 25 -40.62 -16.66 23.14
C PRO A 25 -40.05 -15.50 22.34
N TRP A 26 -38.80 -15.17 22.63
CA TRP A 26 -38.08 -14.09 21.92
C TRP A 26 -37.88 -14.43 20.45
N LYS A 27 -37.57 -15.69 20.15
CA LYS A 27 -37.44 -16.20 18.79
C LYS A 27 -38.75 -16.19 18.00
N MET A 28 -39.88 -16.32 18.67
CA MET A 28 -41.21 -16.24 18.02
C MET A 28 -41.61 -14.78 17.74
N MET A 29 -41.01 -13.82 18.42
CA MET A 29 -41.32 -12.39 18.30
C MET A 29 -40.30 -11.63 17.45
N ASP A 30 -39.10 -12.16 17.24
CA ASP A 30 -38.04 -11.55 16.46
C ASP A 30 -37.95 -12.14 15.03
N ASP A 31 -37.39 -11.37 14.13
CA ASP A 31 -37.09 -11.83 12.79
C ASP A 31 -36.23 -13.09 12.84
N SER A 32 -36.70 -14.17 12.28
CA SER A 32 -36.07 -15.49 12.27
C SER A 32 -34.62 -15.43 11.74
N SER A 33 -34.28 -14.46 10.88
CA SER A 33 -32.96 -14.29 10.31
C SER A 33 -31.90 -13.89 11.35
N ILE A 34 -32.26 -13.19 12.41
CA ILE A 34 -31.35 -12.78 13.48
C ILE A 34 -30.93 -13.96 14.35
N TRP A 35 -31.87 -14.85 14.66
CA TRP A 35 -31.67 -15.98 15.57
C TRP A 35 -31.05 -17.21 14.90
N THR A 36 -31.20 -17.38 13.61
CA THR A 36 -30.66 -18.54 12.88
C THR A 36 -29.14 -18.59 12.87
N GLN A 37 -28.47 -17.44 13.00
CA GLN A 37 -27.00 -17.41 13.14
C GLN A 37 -26.51 -17.89 14.52
N MET A 38 -27.34 -17.79 15.56
CA MET A 38 -26.98 -18.18 16.93
C MET A 38 -27.41 -19.59 17.31
N TRP A 39 -28.28 -20.23 16.50
CA TRP A 39 -28.88 -21.53 16.78
C TRP A 39 -28.67 -22.49 15.61
N PRO A 40 -27.57 -23.25 15.62
CA PRO A 40 -27.18 -24.08 14.48
C PRO A 40 -28.19 -25.19 14.12
N TRP A 41 -29.10 -25.55 15.03
CA TRP A 41 -30.17 -26.55 14.78
C TRP A 41 -31.43 -25.96 14.16
N THR A 42 -31.51 -24.67 13.95
CA THR A 42 -32.65 -24.09 13.22
C THR A 42 -32.21 -23.93 11.77
N PRO A 43 -32.71 -24.71 10.82
CA PRO A 43 -32.35 -24.51 9.44
C PRO A 43 -32.84 -23.15 8.98
N VAL A 44 -31.90 -22.35 8.45
CA VAL A 44 -32.26 -21.18 7.64
C VAL A 44 -32.71 -21.76 6.30
N PRO A 45 -33.92 -21.49 5.83
CA PRO A 45 -34.26 -21.81 4.47
C PRO A 45 -33.26 -21.14 3.55
N GLU A 46 -32.58 -21.90 2.72
CA GLU A 46 -31.76 -21.32 1.65
C GLU A 46 -32.76 -20.80 0.60
N ASP A 47 -32.90 -19.48 0.52
CA ASP A 47 -33.64 -18.83 -0.57
C ASP A 47 -32.79 -18.87 -1.84
N GLY A 48 -32.62 -20.06 -2.43
CA GLY A 48 -31.84 -20.27 -3.64
C GLY A 48 -30.72 -21.31 -3.49
N GLU A 49 -29.99 -21.58 -4.58
CA GLU A 49 -28.88 -22.52 -4.63
C GLU A 49 -27.60 -21.90 -4.12
N ALA A 50 -26.95 -22.58 -3.14
CA ALA A 50 -25.67 -22.15 -2.63
C ALA A 50 -24.52 -22.58 -3.55
N SER A 51 -23.68 -21.67 -3.94
CA SER A 51 -22.46 -21.93 -4.71
C SER A 51 -21.26 -21.16 -4.16
N TYR A 52 -20.04 -21.56 -4.55
CA TYR A 52 -18.80 -20.97 -4.08
C TYR A 52 -17.92 -20.62 -5.27
N VAL A 53 -17.32 -19.43 -5.24
CA VAL A 53 -16.41 -18.94 -6.28
C VAL A 53 -15.09 -18.55 -5.63
N ASN A 54 -14.00 -19.14 -6.13
CA ASN A 54 -12.65 -18.73 -5.77
C ASN A 54 -12.27 -17.48 -6.56
N SER A 55 -11.65 -16.52 -5.90
CA SER A 55 -11.22 -15.25 -6.45
C SER A 55 -10.04 -14.68 -5.63
N VAL A 56 -9.59 -13.47 -5.94
CA VAL A 56 -8.55 -12.77 -5.18
C VAL A 56 -9.08 -11.43 -4.69
N CYS A 57 -8.76 -11.08 -3.44
CA CYS A 57 -9.03 -9.78 -2.86
C CYS A 57 -8.01 -8.76 -3.36
N THR A 58 -8.45 -7.70 -4.02
CA THR A 58 -7.60 -6.62 -4.53
C THR A 58 -7.73 -5.32 -3.75
N LEU A 59 -8.24 -5.37 -2.51
CA LEU A 59 -8.50 -4.18 -1.69
C LEU A 59 -7.24 -3.60 -1.03
N CYS A 60 -6.14 -4.35 -1.00
CA CYS A 60 -4.82 -3.90 -0.53
C CYS A 60 -3.71 -4.69 -1.24
N SER A 61 -2.46 -4.34 -0.99
CA SER A 61 -1.26 -5.02 -1.55
C SER A 61 -1.08 -6.49 -1.11
N GLY A 62 -1.93 -6.98 -0.21
CA GLY A 62 -1.84 -8.35 0.33
C GLY A 62 -2.35 -9.44 -0.61
N HIS A 63 -3.21 -9.10 -1.56
CA HIS A 63 -3.72 -10.00 -2.62
C HIS A 63 -4.12 -11.40 -2.11
N CYS A 64 -4.89 -11.45 -1.02
CA CYS A 64 -5.31 -12.71 -0.40
C CYS A 64 -6.26 -13.49 -1.31
N GLY A 65 -6.10 -14.81 -1.40
CA GLY A 65 -7.10 -15.68 -2.02
C GLY A 65 -8.38 -15.71 -1.20
N ILE A 66 -9.53 -15.62 -1.86
CA ILE A 66 -10.85 -15.62 -1.25
C ILE A 66 -11.75 -16.69 -1.86
N THR A 67 -12.63 -17.23 -1.04
CA THR A 67 -13.76 -18.06 -1.47
C THR A 67 -15.03 -17.30 -1.11
N VAL A 68 -15.84 -16.97 -2.10
CA VAL A 68 -17.06 -16.21 -1.91
C VAL A 68 -18.27 -17.15 -2.04
N ARG A 69 -19.06 -17.21 -0.96
CA ARG A 69 -20.35 -17.91 -0.98
C ARG A 69 -21.39 -17.04 -1.66
N LYS A 70 -22.15 -17.66 -2.56
CA LYS A 70 -23.29 -17.07 -3.24
C LYS A 70 -24.56 -17.83 -2.90
N ILE A 71 -25.67 -17.13 -2.91
CA ILE A 71 -27.01 -17.71 -3.02
C ILE A 71 -27.59 -17.20 -4.34
N ASP A 72 -27.77 -18.07 -5.30
CA ASP A 72 -28.05 -17.77 -6.71
C ASP A 72 -27.02 -16.74 -7.26
N ASN A 73 -27.49 -15.53 -7.59
CA ASN A 73 -26.65 -14.46 -8.11
C ASN A 73 -26.20 -13.45 -7.07
N ARG A 74 -26.42 -13.68 -5.76
CA ARG A 74 -26.01 -12.79 -4.68
C ARG A 74 -24.76 -13.30 -3.96
N ALA A 75 -23.72 -12.51 -3.88
CA ALA A 75 -22.61 -12.76 -2.97
C ALA A 75 -23.04 -12.45 -1.54
N VAL A 76 -22.92 -13.43 -0.63
CA VAL A 76 -23.43 -13.31 0.75
C VAL A 76 -22.35 -13.43 1.83
N LYS A 77 -21.20 -14.04 1.52
CA LYS A 77 -20.09 -14.18 2.46
C LYS A 77 -18.76 -14.27 1.74
N ILE A 78 -17.74 -13.63 2.29
CA ILE A 78 -16.35 -13.74 1.84
C ILE A 78 -15.56 -14.47 2.93
N GLU A 79 -14.80 -15.48 2.54
CA GLU A 79 -13.89 -16.23 3.41
C GLU A 79 -12.50 -16.30 2.75
N GLY A 80 -11.47 -16.57 3.54
CA GLY A 80 -10.14 -16.82 2.99
C GLY A 80 -10.07 -18.18 2.30
N MET A 81 -9.40 -18.24 1.16
CA MET A 81 -9.19 -19.48 0.39
C MET A 81 -8.19 -20.39 1.13
N LYS A 82 -8.61 -21.60 1.47
CA LYS A 82 -7.71 -22.60 2.05
C LYS A 82 -6.66 -23.04 1.02
N GLY A 83 -5.43 -23.25 1.49
CA GLY A 83 -4.32 -23.67 0.62
C GLY A 83 -3.68 -22.52 -0.17
N HIS A 84 -4.27 -21.31 -0.21
CA HIS A 84 -3.66 -20.18 -0.91
C HIS A 84 -2.33 -19.77 -0.25
N PRO A 85 -1.22 -19.62 -1.01
CA PRO A 85 0.13 -19.43 -0.46
C PRO A 85 0.26 -18.19 0.42
N VAL A 86 -0.49 -17.13 0.15
CA VAL A 86 -0.46 -15.88 0.90
C VAL A 86 -1.16 -16.01 2.25
N ASN A 87 -2.43 -16.42 2.26
CA ASN A 87 -3.29 -16.31 3.44
C ASN A 87 -3.80 -17.65 4.02
N ASN A 88 -3.70 -18.75 3.28
CA ASN A 88 -4.08 -20.11 3.73
C ASN A 88 -5.37 -20.15 4.57
N GLY A 89 -6.43 -19.57 4.04
CA GLY A 89 -7.74 -19.55 4.71
C GLY A 89 -7.97 -18.39 5.68
N GLY A 90 -6.94 -17.62 6.02
CA GLY A 90 -7.09 -16.41 6.84
C GLY A 90 -7.69 -15.25 6.04
N MET A 91 -8.32 -14.28 6.74
CA MET A 91 -8.87 -13.07 6.14
C MET A 91 -8.84 -11.90 7.12
N CYS A 92 -8.56 -10.69 6.62
CA CYS A 92 -8.60 -9.47 7.43
C CYS A 92 -9.99 -8.82 7.39
N LEU A 93 -10.21 -7.84 8.28
CA LEU A 93 -11.49 -7.13 8.39
C LEU A 93 -11.91 -6.44 7.09
N LEU A 94 -10.95 -5.81 6.39
CA LEU A 94 -11.20 -5.13 5.12
C LEU A 94 -11.69 -6.13 4.06
N GLY A 95 -11.03 -7.28 3.92
CA GLY A 95 -11.44 -8.31 2.97
C GLY A 95 -12.81 -8.90 3.28
N LEU A 96 -13.11 -9.15 4.57
CA LEU A 96 -14.47 -9.59 4.99
C LEU A 96 -15.54 -8.55 4.66
N SER A 97 -15.18 -7.27 4.65
CA SER A 97 -16.08 -6.15 4.35
C SER A 97 -16.30 -5.91 2.85
N GLY A 98 -15.68 -6.68 1.97
CA GLY A 98 -15.78 -6.50 0.51
C GLY A 98 -17.19 -6.45 -0.05
N LEU A 99 -18.15 -7.14 0.59
CA LEU A 99 -19.58 -7.06 0.22
C LEU A 99 -20.17 -5.67 0.48
N GLN A 100 -19.71 -4.95 1.49
CA GLN A 100 -20.14 -3.58 1.76
C GLN A 100 -19.66 -2.62 0.66
N LEU A 101 -18.53 -2.92 0.03
CA LEU A 101 -18.03 -2.19 -1.14
C LEU A 101 -18.77 -2.58 -2.42
N LEU A 102 -19.16 -3.84 -2.56
CA LEU A 102 -19.95 -4.33 -3.72
C LEU A 102 -21.35 -3.71 -3.74
N TYR A 103 -22.06 -3.71 -2.62
CA TYR A 103 -23.45 -3.28 -2.51
C TYR A 103 -23.62 -1.87 -1.91
N GLY A 104 -22.53 -1.21 -1.53
CA GLY A 104 -22.55 0.05 -0.81
C GLY A 104 -23.08 1.24 -1.62
N PRO A 105 -23.58 2.28 -0.94
CA PRO A 105 -24.16 3.47 -1.58
C PRO A 105 -23.13 4.33 -2.30
N MET A 106 -21.84 4.20 -1.97
CA MET A 106 -20.73 4.97 -2.55
C MET A 106 -20.42 4.61 -4.01
N ARG A 107 -21.05 3.55 -4.55
CA ARG A 107 -20.83 3.08 -5.92
C ARG A 107 -21.29 4.12 -6.95
N VAL A 108 -20.40 4.43 -7.91
CA VAL A 108 -20.80 5.13 -9.15
C VAL A 108 -21.49 4.13 -10.06
N LYS A 109 -22.74 4.40 -10.40
CA LYS A 109 -23.63 3.42 -11.04
C LYS A 109 -23.70 3.49 -12.56
N THR A 110 -23.22 4.58 -13.17
CA THR A 110 -23.24 4.83 -14.60
C THR A 110 -22.25 5.95 -14.92
N PRO A 111 -21.82 6.12 -16.17
CA PRO A 111 -20.96 7.24 -16.54
C PRO A 111 -21.58 8.59 -16.18
N LEU A 112 -20.74 9.47 -15.63
CA LEU A 112 -21.14 10.78 -15.15
C LEU A 112 -20.27 11.86 -15.81
N LYS A 113 -20.91 12.92 -16.28
CA LYS A 113 -20.25 14.15 -16.77
C LYS A 113 -20.54 15.29 -15.82
N ARG A 114 -19.50 16.01 -15.43
CA ARG A 114 -19.61 17.19 -14.57
C ARG A 114 -20.34 18.32 -15.27
N THR A 115 -21.21 19.02 -14.55
CA THR A 115 -21.96 20.19 -15.04
C THR A 115 -21.64 21.49 -14.31
N GLY A 116 -21.09 21.40 -13.09
CA GLY A 116 -20.65 22.54 -12.27
C GLY A 116 -19.14 22.70 -12.22
N LYS A 117 -18.64 23.45 -11.24
CA LYS A 117 -17.20 23.52 -10.93
C LYS A 117 -16.75 22.21 -10.30
N ARG A 118 -15.46 21.88 -10.43
CA ARG A 118 -14.86 20.72 -9.77
C ARG A 118 -15.10 20.75 -8.26
N GLY A 119 -15.41 19.60 -7.68
CA GLY A 119 -15.71 19.47 -6.25
C GLY A 119 -17.12 19.90 -5.81
N GLN A 120 -17.97 20.48 -6.69
CA GLN A 120 -19.35 20.88 -6.34
C GLN A 120 -20.35 19.72 -6.34
N GLY A 121 -19.97 18.52 -6.77
CA GLY A 121 -20.86 17.35 -6.79
C GLY A 121 -22.02 17.45 -7.81
N GLN A 122 -21.93 18.31 -8.82
CA GLN A 122 -22.97 18.48 -9.83
C GLN A 122 -22.68 17.63 -11.07
N TRP A 123 -23.48 16.59 -11.24
CA TRP A 123 -23.31 15.57 -12.27
C TRP A 123 -24.54 15.38 -13.12
N LYS A 124 -24.34 15.06 -14.40
CA LYS A 124 -25.37 14.48 -15.26
C LYS A 124 -24.94 13.10 -15.76
N LYS A 125 -25.87 12.20 -15.90
CA LYS A 125 -25.65 10.92 -16.58
C LYS A 125 -25.33 11.15 -18.04
N ILE A 126 -24.39 10.37 -18.57
CA ILE A 126 -24.02 10.35 -19.99
C ILE A 126 -23.99 8.88 -20.43
N SER A 127 -24.29 8.61 -21.70
CA SER A 127 -24.16 7.26 -22.23
C SER A 127 -22.68 6.86 -22.36
N TRP A 128 -22.39 5.56 -22.29
CA TRP A 128 -21.02 5.06 -22.51
C TRP A 128 -20.47 5.48 -23.87
N ASN A 129 -21.30 5.41 -24.91
CA ASN A 129 -20.87 5.77 -26.27
C ASN A 129 -20.50 7.25 -26.36
N ASP A 130 -21.35 8.14 -25.83
CA ASP A 130 -21.06 9.58 -25.84
C ASP A 130 -19.81 9.91 -24.99
N ALA A 131 -19.67 9.25 -23.84
CA ALA A 131 -18.54 9.49 -22.95
C ALA A 131 -17.21 9.05 -23.57
N VAL A 132 -17.15 7.86 -24.17
CA VAL A 132 -15.95 7.37 -24.87
C VAL A 132 -15.68 8.23 -26.12
N LEU A 133 -16.72 8.61 -26.87
CA LEU A 133 -16.54 9.48 -28.04
C LEU A 133 -15.94 10.84 -27.64
N GLU A 134 -16.43 11.49 -26.59
CA GLU A 134 -15.90 12.76 -26.10
C GLU A 134 -14.41 12.66 -25.75
N VAL A 135 -14.01 11.59 -25.06
CA VAL A 135 -12.58 11.33 -24.74
C VAL A 135 -11.76 11.11 -26.01
N VAL A 136 -12.25 10.29 -26.94
CA VAL A 136 -11.56 9.98 -28.19
C VAL A 136 -11.38 11.24 -29.07
N GLU A 137 -12.40 12.08 -29.17
CA GLU A 137 -12.33 13.35 -29.90
C GLU A 137 -11.27 14.26 -29.27
N LYS A 138 -11.29 14.46 -27.97
CA LYS A 138 -10.27 15.26 -27.28
C LYS A 138 -8.86 14.73 -27.49
N LEU A 139 -8.65 13.40 -27.38
CA LEU A 139 -7.37 12.78 -27.62
C LEU A 139 -6.92 12.92 -29.09
N ARG A 140 -7.85 12.82 -30.04
CA ARG A 140 -7.58 13.02 -31.45
C ARG A 140 -7.12 14.44 -31.76
N ASP A 141 -7.78 15.45 -31.15
CA ASP A 141 -7.41 16.86 -31.29
C ASP A 141 -5.99 17.09 -30.76
N ILE A 142 -5.71 16.69 -29.51
CA ILE A 142 -4.37 16.81 -28.89
C ILE A 142 -3.29 16.17 -29.79
N ARG A 143 -3.56 14.97 -30.32
CA ARG A 143 -2.60 14.26 -31.18
C ARG A 143 -2.47 14.89 -32.55
N SER A 144 -3.55 15.46 -33.10
CA SER A 144 -3.52 16.16 -34.40
C SER A 144 -2.70 17.44 -34.34
N GLU A 145 -2.73 18.14 -33.21
CA GLU A 145 -1.94 19.32 -32.90
C GLU A 145 -0.45 19.03 -32.67
N GLY A 146 -0.05 17.74 -32.64
CA GLY A 146 1.34 17.32 -32.44
C GLY A 146 1.78 17.30 -30.97
N ASN A 147 0.84 17.24 -30.03
CA ASN A 147 1.11 17.32 -28.59
C ASN A 147 0.75 16.01 -27.83
N PRO A 148 1.04 14.80 -28.33
CA PRO A 148 0.64 13.55 -27.65
C PRO A 148 1.25 13.42 -26.24
N GLN A 149 2.43 13.99 -25.98
CA GLN A 149 3.09 14.00 -24.68
C GLN A 149 2.29 14.70 -23.58
N THR A 150 1.27 15.50 -23.93
CA THR A 150 0.47 16.23 -22.94
C THR A 150 -0.67 15.44 -22.33
N VAL A 151 -0.69 14.12 -22.53
CA VAL A 151 -1.63 13.19 -21.90
C VAL A 151 -0.91 12.41 -20.81
N GLY A 152 -1.54 12.23 -19.66
CA GLY A 152 -1.00 11.47 -18.54
C GLY A 152 -1.96 10.40 -18.04
N PHE A 153 -1.42 9.36 -17.40
CA PHE A 153 -2.16 8.31 -16.73
C PHE A 153 -1.58 8.04 -15.33
N ILE A 154 -2.41 8.14 -14.29
CA ILE A 154 -2.06 7.76 -12.92
C ILE A 154 -2.75 6.42 -12.61
N SER A 155 -1.95 5.41 -12.28
CA SER A 155 -2.42 4.07 -11.91
C SER A 155 -2.09 3.74 -10.47
N GLY A 156 -2.93 2.94 -9.82
CA GLY A 156 -2.62 2.35 -8.51
C GLY A 156 -1.55 1.26 -8.58
N SER A 157 -1.36 0.64 -9.76
CA SER A 157 -0.38 -0.41 -10.00
C SER A 157 0.32 -0.22 -11.34
N ASP A 158 1.52 -0.75 -11.48
CA ASP A 158 2.26 -0.89 -12.75
C ASP A 158 2.38 -2.35 -13.21
N ARG A 159 1.69 -3.27 -12.52
CA ARG A 159 1.79 -4.73 -12.71
C ARG A 159 0.42 -5.30 -13.10
N GLY A 160 0.47 -6.46 -13.76
CA GLY A 160 -0.71 -7.11 -14.32
C GLY A 160 -1.14 -6.55 -15.67
N THR A 161 -2.01 -7.28 -16.34
CA THR A 161 -2.47 -7.02 -17.72
C THR A 161 -3.12 -5.63 -17.87
N VAL A 162 -3.95 -5.20 -16.91
CA VAL A 162 -4.60 -3.88 -16.96
C VAL A 162 -3.59 -2.73 -16.98
N SER A 163 -2.61 -2.76 -16.09
CA SER A 163 -1.61 -1.70 -15.99
C SER A 163 -0.71 -1.65 -17.24
N ARG A 164 -0.39 -2.83 -17.78
CA ARG A 164 0.38 -2.94 -19.03
C ARG A 164 -0.43 -2.44 -20.23
N LEU A 165 -1.77 -2.57 -20.24
CA LEU A 165 -2.61 -1.96 -21.26
C LEU A 165 -2.57 -0.43 -21.22
N PHE A 166 -2.51 0.18 -20.02
CA PHE A 166 -2.38 1.64 -19.91
C PHE A 166 -1.05 2.13 -20.47
N ASP A 167 0.04 1.47 -20.07
CA ASP A 167 1.38 1.79 -20.57
C ASP A 167 1.47 1.61 -22.11
N ARG A 168 0.92 0.49 -22.62
CA ARG A 168 0.82 0.23 -24.07
C ARG A 168 0.01 1.31 -24.79
N PHE A 169 -1.09 1.75 -24.19
CA PHE A 169 -1.93 2.81 -24.76
C PHE A 169 -1.15 4.13 -24.88
N LEU A 170 -0.51 4.57 -23.80
CA LEU A 170 0.27 5.80 -23.81
C LEU A 170 1.45 5.72 -24.77
N THR A 171 2.15 4.60 -24.81
CA THR A 171 3.26 4.38 -25.74
C THR A 171 2.80 4.47 -27.19
N ALA A 172 1.72 3.76 -27.58
CA ALA A 172 1.17 3.81 -28.93
C ALA A 172 0.58 5.20 -29.29
N TYR A 173 0.05 5.90 -28.31
CA TYR A 173 -0.45 7.25 -28.46
C TYR A 173 0.67 8.28 -28.61
N GLY A 174 1.82 8.08 -27.95
CA GLY A 174 2.99 8.94 -27.97
C GLY A 174 3.20 9.76 -26.71
N SER A 175 2.71 9.29 -25.56
CA SER A 175 2.95 9.95 -24.27
C SER A 175 3.87 9.12 -23.38
N PRO A 176 4.90 9.73 -22.75
CA PRO A 176 5.75 9.06 -21.78
C PRO A 176 5.15 9.03 -20.36
N ASN A 177 4.00 9.69 -20.11
CA ASN A 177 3.53 10.01 -18.78
C ASN A 177 2.64 8.91 -18.16
N PHE A 178 3.15 7.68 -18.10
CA PHE A 178 2.58 6.65 -17.23
C PHE A 178 3.17 6.79 -15.83
N MET A 179 2.32 7.04 -14.84
CA MET A 179 2.70 7.30 -13.45
C MET A 179 1.99 6.32 -12.52
N ARG A 180 2.63 5.96 -11.43
CA ARG A 180 2.07 5.08 -10.40
C ARG A 180 2.05 5.76 -9.05
N MET A 181 1.06 5.43 -8.21
CA MET A 181 1.03 5.83 -6.81
C MET A 181 2.28 5.33 -6.08
N PRO A 182 2.95 6.17 -5.27
CA PRO A 182 4.17 5.82 -4.56
C PRO A 182 3.93 4.73 -3.51
N SER A 183 4.96 3.94 -3.22
CA SER A 183 4.97 2.95 -2.15
C SER A 183 6.40 2.55 -1.78
N VAL A 184 6.58 1.80 -0.71
CA VAL A 184 7.89 1.23 -0.32
C VAL A 184 8.51 0.37 -1.43
N ARG A 185 7.70 -0.13 -2.36
CA ARG A 185 8.20 -0.88 -3.53
C ARG A 185 9.17 -0.07 -4.38
N ASP A 186 8.99 1.25 -4.48
CA ASP A 186 9.90 2.11 -5.27
C ASP A 186 11.32 2.04 -4.71
N SER A 187 11.45 2.13 -3.38
CA SER A 187 12.76 2.01 -2.70
C SER A 187 13.32 0.59 -2.81
N TYR A 188 12.46 -0.43 -2.70
CA TYR A 188 12.87 -1.82 -2.80
C TYR A 188 13.36 -2.18 -4.21
N GLU A 189 12.59 -1.88 -5.24
CA GLU A 189 12.96 -2.17 -6.64
C GLU A 189 14.27 -1.47 -7.03
N LEU A 190 14.41 -0.19 -6.64
CA LEU A 190 15.64 0.56 -6.91
C LEU A 190 16.85 -0.02 -6.16
N THR A 191 16.67 -0.39 -4.88
CA THR A 191 17.73 -1.03 -4.09
C THR A 191 18.17 -2.37 -4.68
N GLN A 192 17.21 -3.22 -5.09
CA GLN A 192 17.52 -4.50 -5.74
C GLN A 192 18.28 -4.28 -7.06
N TYR A 193 17.85 -3.30 -7.85
CA TYR A 193 18.54 -2.97 -9.09
C TYR A 193 19.97 -2.49 -8.85
N LEU A 194 20.18 -1.54 -7.93
CA LEU A 194 21.50 -0.97 -7.67
C LEU A 194 22.47 -1.95 -7.00
N MET A 195 21.98 -2.84 -6.14
CA MET A 195 22.83 -3.76 -5.37
C MET A 195 22.94 -5.17 -5.97
N GLN A 196 21.96 -5.61 -6.76
CA GLN A 196 21.92 -6.96 -7.33
C GLN A 196 21.78 -6.99 -8.86
N GLY A 197 21.54 -5.85 -9.51
CA GLY A 197 21.36 -5.73 -10.98
C GLY A 197 19.99 -6.16 -11.47
N VAL A 198 19.08 -6.60 -10.60
CA VAL A 198 17.82 -7.22 -10.99
C VAL A 198 16.61 -6.32 -10.72
N GLN A 199 15.68 -6.28 -11.66
CA GLN A 199 14.36 -5.65 -11.44
C GLN A 199 13.44 -6.63 -10.72
N ALA A 200 13.54 -6.67 -9.40
CA ALA A 200 12.83 -7.60 -8.54
C ALA A 200 12.34 -6.91 -7.26
N LEU A 201 11.39 -7.54 -6.58
CA LEU A 201 11.03 -7.18 -5.21
C LEU A 201 11.78 -8.05 -4.21
N PRO A 202 12.16 -7.53 -3.04
CA PRO A 202 12.66 -8.38 -1.98
C PRO A 202 11.53 -9.26 -1.43
N GLY A 203 11.77 -10.55 -1.42
CA GLY A 203 11.01 -11.53 -0.63
C GLY A 203 11.69 -11.73 0.71
N PHE A 204 10.94 -11.66 1.80
CA PHE A 204 11.48 -11.86 3.14
C PHE A 204 10.97 -13.19 3.71
N ASP A 205 11.90 -14.10 3.99
CA ASP A 205 11.58 -15.42 4.51
C ASP A 205 11.37 -15.40 6.04
N PHE A 206 10.35 -14.66 6.45
CA PHE A 206 9.96 -14.49 7.84
C PHE A 206 9.60 -15.80 8.52
N GLU A 207 9.09 -16.79 7.77
CA GLU A 207 8.70 -18.10 8.29
C GLU A 207 9.88 -18.92 8.79
N ASN A 208 11.08 -18.66 8.27
CA ASN A 208 12.30 -19.43 8.61
C ASN A 208 13.37 -18.60 9.33
N ALA A 209 13.18 -17.28 9.48
CA ALA A 209 14.09 -16.43 10.24
C ALA A 209 14.01 -16.71 11.73
N ASP A 210 15.12 -16.52 12.47
CA ASP A 210 15.20 -16.71 13.93
C ASP A 210 15.52 -15.41 14.69
N PHE A 211 16.01 -14.37 13.99
CA PHE A 211 16.25 -13.05 14.56
C PHE A 211 15.87 -11.97 13.54
N ILE A 212 14.86 -11.18 13.86
CA ILE A 212 14.32 -10.16 12.94
C ILE A 212 14.58 -8.79 13.51
N VAL A 213 15.17 -7.89 12.69
CA VAL A 213 15.32 -6.47 12.98
C VAL A 213 14.49 -5.69 11.96
N SER A 214 13.41 -5.08 12.42
CA SER A 214 12.51 -4.29 11.60
C SER A 214 12.73 -2.80 11.84
N PHE A 215 13.14 -2.09 10.78
CA PHE A 215 13.34 -0.65 10.77
C PHE A 215 12.06 0.03 10.26
N GLY A 216 11.14 0.33 11.16
CA GLY A 216 9.89 1.05 10.88
C GLY A 216 8.82 0.29 10.09
N SER A 217 9.09 -0.92 9.62
CA SER A 217 8.07 -1.72 8.92
C SER A 217 6.99 -2.18 9.87
N GLY A 218 5.74 -1.81 9.59
CA GLY A 218 4.57 -2.26 10.37
C GLY A 218 4.16 -3.68 9.98
N ILE A 219 5.04 -4.66 10.17
CA ILE A 219 4.85 -6.04 9.70
C ILE A 219 3.60 -6.71 10.27
N ILE A 220 3.09 -6.24 11.43
CA ILE A 220 1.82 -6.69 12.01
C ILE A 220 0.72 -5.64 11.81
N ASP A 221 1.07 -4.41 11.44
CA ASP A 221 0.15 -3.28 11.22
C ASP A 221 -0.26 -3.07 9.75
N GLY A 222 0.01 -4.03 8.88
CA GLY A 222 -0.50 -4.01 7.51
C GLY A 222 0.52 -4.00 6.39
N TRP A 223 1.82 -4.03 6.70
CA TRP A 223 2.87 -4.14 5.69
C TRP A 223 2.77 -5.46 4.91
N GLY A 224 2.97 -5.38 3.60
CA GLY A 224 2.92 -6.55 2.72
C GLY A 224 1.53 -7.20 2.71
N SER A 225 1.45 -8.46 3.15
CA SER A 225 0.19 -9.16 3.38
C SER A 225 -0.10 -9.31 4.88
N PRO A 226 -1.04 -8.52 5.43
CA PRO A 226 -1.36 -8.55 6.86
C PRO A 226 -1.75 -9.93 7.37
N VAL A 227 -2.45 -10.70 6.54
CA VAL A 227 -2.91 -12.05 6.91
C VAL A 227 -1.76 -13.04 6.97
N ARG A 228 -0.83 -12.99 6.01
CA ARG A 228 0.41 -13.77 6.07
C ARG A 228 1.17 -13.44 7.36
N MET A 229 1.39 -12.15 7.63
CA MET A 229 2.18 -11.72 8.79
C MET A 229 1.54 -12.10 10.12
N SER A 230 0.22 -12.09 10.23
CA SER A 230 -0.47 -12.62 11.42
C SER A 230 -0.22 -14.11 11.65
N ARG A 231 -0.19 -14.91 10.58
CA ARG A 231 0.15 -16.35 10.66
C ARG A 231 1.61 -16.56 11.04
N VAL A 232 2.50 -15.83 10.41
CA VAL A 232 3.95 -15.87 10.69
C VAL A 232 4.20 -15.48 12.15
N HIS A 233 3.59 -14.42 12.66
CA HIS A 233 3.70 -14.01 14.06
C HIS A 233 3.24 -15.13 15.02
N SER A 234 2.16 -15.83 14.72
CA SER A 234 1.75 -16.98 15.54
C SER A 234 2.77 -18.12 15.54
N ALA A 235 3.46 -18.34 14.42
CA ALA A 235 4.54 -19.32 14.34
C ALA A 235 5.78 -18.88 15.14
N TRP A 236 6.14 -17.60 15.10
CA TRP A 236 7.27 -17.06 15.88
C TRP A 236 7.13 -17.30 17.38
N GLN A 237 5.93 -17.11 17.93
CA GLN A 237 5.65 -17.34 19.34
C GLN A 237 5.92 -18.80 19.78
N SER A 238 5.79 -19.76 18.87
CA SER A 238 6.06 -21.17 19.14
C SER A 238 7.52 -21.57 18.92
N ALA A 239 8.28 -20.77 18.15
CA ALA A 239 9.64 -21.07 17.72
C ALA A 239 10.72 -20.22 18.41
N ASP A 240 10.36 -19.43 19.42
CA ASP A 240 11.23 -18.49 20.14
C ASP A 240 12.04 -17.56 19.21
N VAL A 241 11.42 -17.10 18.12
CA VAL A 241 12.01 -16.14 17.19
C VAL A 241 12.11 -14.78 17.87
N LYS A 242 13.27 -14.14 17.79
CA LYS A 242 13.49 -12.81 18.36
C LYS A 242 13.11 -11.73 17.36
N VAL A 243 12.19 -10.85 17.72
CA VAL A 243 11.73 -9.73 16.90
C VAL A 243 12.05 -8.41 17.59
N ILE A 244 12.85 -7.59 16.94
CA ILE A 244 13.23 -6.25 17.41
C ILE A 244 12.59 -5.22 16.48
N GLN A 245 11.67 -4.40 17.01
CA GLN A 245 11.06 -3.32 16.27
C GLN A 245 11.72 -1.99 16.61
N ILE A 246 12.15 -1.25 15.60
CA ILE A 246 12.83 0.04 15.70
C ILE A 246 11.92 1.09 15.06
N GLU A 247 11.35 1.95 15.87
CA GLU A 247 10.47 3.02 15.41
C GLU A 247 10.20 4.04 16.53
N PRO A 248 9.78 5.28 16.20
CA PRO A 248 9.60 6.36 17.19
C PRO A 248 8.34 6.22 18.08
N ARG A 249 7.43 5.33 17.71
CA ARG A 249 6.13 5.13 18.35
C ARG A 249 5.90 3.63 18.62
N LEU A 250 5.41 3.27 19.78
CA LEU A 250 4.99 1.90 20.11
C LEU A 250 3.72 1.54 19.33
N SER A 251 3.92 0.96 18.14
CA SER A 251 2.84 0.42 17.29
C SER A 251 2.37 -0.95 17.81
N ASN A 252 1.35 -1.55 17.17
CA ASN A 252 0.99 -2.94 17.44
C ASN A 252 2.15 -3.90 17.10
N THR A 253 2.93 -3.59 16.07
CA THR A 253 4.12 -4.35 15.71
C THR A 253 5.14 -4.29 16.85
N ALA A 254 5.46 -3.09 17.35
CA ALA A 254 6.38 -2.92 18.47
C ALA A 254 5.87 -3.57 19.76
N ALA A 255 4.58 -3.42 20.06
CA ALA A 255 3.97 -4.00 21.27
C ALA A 255 3.94 -5.55 21.26
N LYS A 256 4.03 -6.16 20.09
CA LYS A 256 4.07 -7.63 19.90
C LYS A 256 5.47 -8.18 19.63
N SER A 257 6.46 -7.31 19.54
CA SER A 257 7.87 -7.67 19.40
C SER A 257 8.51 -7.95 20.76
N ASP A 258 9.61 -8.71 20.77
CA ASP A 258 10.38 -8.98 22.00
C ASP A 258 10.99 -7.71 22.57
N LYS A 259 11.38 -6.78 21.71
CA LYS A 259 11.91 -5.48 22.13
C LYS A 259 11.51 -4.38 21.15
N TRP A 260 10.98 -3.30 21.69
CA TRP A 260 10.85 -2.02 21.00
C TRP A 260 12.05 -1.13 21.34
N ILE A 261 12.68 -0.55 20.32
CA ILE A 261 13.75 0.42 20.44
C ILE A 261 13.29 1.73 19.83
N PRO A 262 12.98 2.75 20.65
CA PRO A 262 12.64 4.07 20.13
C PRO A 262 13.85 4.71 19.46
N ILE A 263 13.61 5.35 18.30
CA ILE A 263 14.64 5.99 17.48
C ILE A 263 14.20 7.39 17.05
N ASN A 264 15.13 8.32 16.92
CA ASN A 264 14.85 9.61 16.29
C ASN A 264 14.40 9.39 14.83
N PRO A 265 13.23 9.92 14.40
CA PRO A 265 12.72 9.71 13.06
C PRO A 265 13.71 10.12 11.96
N GLY A 266 13.87 9.29 10.92
CA GLY A 266 14.76 9.55 9.79
C GLY A 266 16.23 9.22 10.05
N THR A 267 16.56 8.48 11.13
CA THR A 267 17.93 8.09 11.46
C THR A 267 18.16 6.57 11.40
N GLU A 268 17.26 5.85 10.78
CA GLU A 268 17.27 4.39 10.65
C GLU A 268 18.51 3.91 9.87
N ALA A 269 18.89 4.62 8.79
CA ALA A 269 20.12 4.35 8.05
C ALA A 269 21.37 4.49 8.94
N ALA A 270 21.42 5.50 9.81
CA ALA A 270 22.54 5.68 10.75
C ALA A 270 22.64 4.49 11.71
N LEU A 271 21.52 4.00 12.23
CA LEU A 271 21.51 2.82 13.07
C LEU A 271 21.98 1.59 12.30
N ALA A 272 21.50 1.34 11.09
CA ALA A 272 21.96 0.22 10.26
C ALA A 272 23.47 0.25 10.02
N MET A 273 24.01 1.46 9.71
CA MET A 273 25.45 1.65 9.56
C MET A 273 26.23 1.45 10.88
N GLY A 274 25.64 1.84 12.02
CA GLY A 274 26.21 1.59 13.34
C GLY A 274 26.26 0.09 13.72
N LEU A 275 25.22 -0.67 13.36
CA LEU A 275 25.23 -2.12 13.48
C LEU A 275 26.32 -2.73 12.60
N ALA A 276 26.41 -2.27 11.35
CA ALA A 276 27.46 -2.69 10.42
C ALA A 276 28.86 -2.38 10.96
N HIS A 277 29.09 -1.22 11.61
CA HIS A 277 30.37 -0.89 12.25
C HIS A 277 30.79 -1.96 13.26
N VAL A 278 29.90 -2.34 14.18
CA VAL A 278 30.19 -3.35 15.20
C VAL A 278 30.48 -4.71 14.54
N ILE A 279 29.65 -5.12 13.59
CA ILE A 279 29.78 -6.40 12.87
C ILE A 279 31.13 -6.48 12.14
N VAL A 280 31.52 -5.41 11.47
CA VAL A 280 32.78 -5.34 10.70
C VAL A 280 33.98 -5.26 11.63
N LYS A 281 33.94 -4.42 12.68
CA LYS A 281 35.02 -4.20 13.62
C LYS A 281 35.35 -5.46 14.43
N GLU A 282 34.32 -6.21 14.83
CA GLU A 282 34.45 -7.45 15.59
C GLU A 282 34.60 -8.70 14.70
N SER A 283 34.63 -8.50 13.36
CA SER A 283 34.73 -9.59 12.37
C SER A 283 33.63 -10.64 12.47
N LEU A 284 32.41 -10.20 12.79
CA LEU A 284 31.22 -11.04 12.93
C LEU A 284 30.49 -11.31 11.60
N TYR A 285 30.96 -10.73 10.49
CA TYR A 285 30.37 -10.92 9.17
C TYR A 285 30.73 -12.28 8.56
N ASP A 286 29.91 -12.79 7.63
CA ASP A 286 30.23 -13.99 6.84
C ASP A 286 31.37 -13.71 5.87
N ALA A 287 32.60 -14.00 6.30
CA ALA A 287 33.81 -13.71 5.53
C ALA A 287 33.85 -14.49 4.20
N ALA A 288 33.26 -15.68 4.13
CA ALA A 288 33.22 -16.49 2.91
C ALA A 288 32.24 -15.87 1.90
N PHE A 289 31.06 -15.49 2.35
CA PHE A 289 30.07 -14.81 1.51
C PHE A 289 30.62 -13.48 0.99
N VAL A 290 31.12 -12.64 1.89
CA VAL A 290 31.66 -11.31 1.53
C VAL A 290 32.78 -11.42 0.51
N LYS A 291 33.73 -12.35 0.70
CA LYS A 291 34.85 -12.55 -0.23
C LYS A 291 34.39 -13.01 -1.62
N ASN A 292 33.44 -13.93 -1.66
CA ASN A 292 33.08 -14.58 -2.92
C ASN A 292 31.99 -13.82 -3.68
N TYR A 293 31.06 -13.16 -2.97
CA TYR A 293 29.81 -12.64 -3.55
C TYR A 293 29.57 -11.15 -3.37
N VAL A 294 30.45 -10.41 -2.67
CA VAL A 294 30.25 -8.97 -2.44
C VAL A 294 31.37 -8.18 -3.12
N GLU A 295 31.00 -7.13 -3.85
CA GLU A 295 31.91 -6.14 -4.45
C GLU A 295 31.87 -4.84 -3.65
N GLY A 296 33.01 -4.10 -3.64
CA GLY A 296 33.12 -2.80 -2.96
C GLY A 296 33.24 -2.87 -1.44
N PHE A 297 33.36 -4.06 -0.85
CA PHE A 297 33.40 -4.23 0.61
C PHE A 297 34.53 -3.46 1.28
N PHE A 298 35.72 -3.41 0.70
CA PHE A 298 36.88 -2.77 1.33
C PHE A 298 36.66 -1.26 1.54
N ASP A 299 36.22 -0.57 0.51
CA ASP A 299 36.00 0.89 0.56
C ASP A 299 34.79 1.23 1.45
N TRP A 300 33.72 0.44 1.34
CA TRP A 300 32.57 0.62 2.21
C TRP A 300 32.88 0.32 3.68
N LYS A 301 33.70 -0.70 3.99
CA LYS A 301 34.21 -0.98 5.33
C LYS A 301 34.94 0.23 5.92
N ASN A 302 35.82 0.89 5.15
CA ASN A 302 36.53 2.06 5.63
C ASN A 302 35.54 3.18 6.00
N LEU A 303 34.57 3.47 5.14
CA LEU A 303 33.50 4.43 5.43
C LEU A 303 32.75 4.10 6.74
N VAL A 304 32.39 2.82 6.92
CA VAL A 304 31.66 2.35 8.10
C VAL A 304 32.48 2.52 9.38
N ILE A 305 33.75 2.12 9.34
CA ILE A 305 34.64 2.20 10.51
C ILE A 305 34.94 3.67 10.88
N ASP A 306 35.14 4.51 9.91
CA ASP A 306 35.53 5.90 10.15
C ASP A 306 34.37 6.77 10.65
N LYS A 307 33.14 6.56 10.12
CA LYS A 307 32.02 7.49 10.35
C LYS A 307 30.97 6.99 11.33
N TYR A 308 30.79 5.67 11.49
CA TYR A 308 29.62 5.11 12.18
C TYR A 308 29.94 4.35 13.46
N ASN A 309 30.90 4.84 14.25
CA ASN A 309 31.14 4.23 15.56
C ASN A 309 29.90 4.37 16.47
N PRO A 310 29.69 3.44 17.42
CA PRO A 310 28.49 3.42 18.26
C PRO A 310 28.22 4.69 19.06
N ASP A 311 29.23 5.48 19.43
CA ASP A 311 29.04 6.76 20.15
C ASP A 311 28.47 7.84 19.22
N THR A 312 29.01 7.94 18.00
CA THR A 312 28.48 8.83 16.96
C THR A 312 27.04 8.46 16.60
N VAL A 313 26.76 7.16 16.39
CA VAL A 313 25.42 6.68 16.04
C VAL A 313 24.43 6.91 17.19
N ALA A 314 24.86 6.73 18.46
CA ALA A 314 24.04 7.03 19.62
C ALA A 314 23.61 8.52 19.65
N SER A 315 24.53 9.43 19.32
CA SER A 315 24.21 10.87 19.28
C SER A 315 23.20 11.23 18.18
N ILE A 316 23.22 10.52 17.05
CA ILE A 316 22.30 10.73 15.92
C ILE A 316 20.92 10.12 16.21
N THR A 317 20.90 8.87 16.66
CA THR A 317 19.68 8.06 16.76
C THR A 317 18.94 8.21 18.08
N GLY A 318 19.60 8.72 19.12
CA GLY A 318 19.09 8.73 20.49
C GLY A 318 19.11 7.36 21.19
N ILE A 319 19.67 6.34 20.56
CA ILE A 319 19.79 4.98 21.12
C ILE A 319 21.14 4.86 21.84
N ASP A 320 21.15 4.34 23.07
CA ASP A 320 22.39 4.20 23.80
C ASP A 320 23.38 3.23 23.13
N ARG A 321 24.68 3.52 23.27
CA ARG A 321 25.77 2.75 22.70
C ARG A 321 25.69 1.26 23.02
N GLY A 322 25.34 0.91 24.26
CA GLY A 322 25.27 -0.48 24.73
C GLY A 322 24.19 -1.25 23.98
N THR A 323 23.05 -0.63 23.77
CA THR A 323 21.94 -1.20 22.98
C THR A 323 22.36 -1.44 21.53
N ILE A 324 23.08 -0.50 20.88
CA ILE A 324 23.58 -0.66 19.50
C ILE A 324 24.52 -1.88 19.42
N VAL A 325 25.47 -2.00 20.35
CA VAL A 325 26.44 -3.11 20.36
C VAL A 325 25.75 -4.45 20.61
N VAL A 326 24.84 -4.51 21.58
CA VAL A 326 24.10 -5.75 21.91
C VAL A 326 23.25 -6.19 20.72
N LEU A 327 22.56 -5.25 20.07
CA LEU A 327 21.72 -5.52 18.89
C LEU A 327 22.57 -6.06 17.72
N ALA A 328 23.69 -5.42 17.42
CA ALA A 328 24.59 -5.83 16.34
C ALA A 328 25.13 -7.24 16.56
N ARG A 329 25.57 -7.55 17.77
CA ARG A 329 26.07 -8.90 18.14
C ARG A 329 24.94 -9.94 18.11
N GLY A 330 23.74 -9.59 18.60
CA GLY A 330 22.57 -10.47 18.54
C GLY A 330 22.20 -10.82 17.11
N PHE A 331 22.14 -9.82 16.24
CA PHE A 331 21.84 -10.00 14.81
C PHE A 331 22.91 -10.86 14.11
N ALA A 332 24.20 -10.54 14.28
CA ALA A 332 25.27 -11.24 13.57
C ALA A 332 25.51 -12.69 14.05
N ASN A 333 25.18 -13.00 15.32
CA ASN A 333 25.35 -14.36 15.87
C ASN A 333 24.11 -15.24 15.70
N ALA A 334 23.01 -14.72 15.20
CA ALA A 334 21.83 -15.50 14.89
C ALA A 334 22.11 -16.45 13.71
N SER A 335 21.40 -17.57 13.64
CA SER A 335 21.58 -18.54 12.57
C SER A 335 20.95 -18.08 11.26
N LYS A 336 19.84 -17.35 11.36
CA LYS A 336 19.05 -16.84 10.22
C LYS A 336 18.54 -15.43 10.51
N PRO A 337 19.47 -14.46 10.63
CA PRO A 337 19.10 -13.07 10.90
C PRO A 337 18.44 -12.43 9.68
N LEU A 338 17.45 -11.58 9.89
CA LEU A 338 16.71 -10.90 8.84
C LEU A 338 16.52 -9.44 9.21
N ALA A 339 17.00 -8.51 8.37
CA ALA A 339 16.74 -7.09 8.49
C ALA A 339 15.75 -6.64 7.42
N VAL A 340 14.74 -5.87 7.82
CA VAL A 340 13.72 -5.30 6.93
C VAL A 340 13.53 -3.82 7.21
N CYS A 341 13.42 -2.99 6.16
CA CYS A 341 13.12 -1.56 6.27
C CYS A 341 11.72 -1.26 5.70
N GLY A 342 11.15 -0.15 6.11
CA GLY A 342 9.85 0.32 5.63
C GLY A 342 9.26 1.37 6.56
N ARG A 343 8.03 1.81 6.23
CA ARG A 343 7.24 2.69 7.10
C ARG A 343 5.81 2.18 7.18
N GLY A 344 5.35 1.91 8.39
CA GLY A 344 3.98 1.49 8.65
C GLY A 344 3.55 0.36 7.70
N ASN A 345 2.44 0.57 7.00
CA ASN A 345 1.87 -0.40 6.05
C ASN A 345 2.59 -0.46 4.67
N GLY A 346 3.60 0.36 4.44
CA GLY A 346 4.37 0.38 3.18
C GLY A 346 3.73 1.17 2.04
N THR A 347 2.78 2.06 2.31
CA THR A 347 2.19 2.95 1.30
C THR A 347 3.03 4.18 0.97
N THR A 348 4.15 4.36 1.66
CA THR A 348 5.13 5.42 1.38
C THR A 348 6.50 4.83 1.15
N PRO A 349 7.32 5.42 0.27
CA PRO A 349 8.73 5.06 0.13
C PRO A 349 9.52 5.30 1.42
N VAL A 350 10.72 4.76 1.46
CA VAL A 350 11.80 5.14 2.40
C VAL A 350 12.95 5.73 1.60
N SER A 351 13.90 6.40 2.25
CA SER A 351 15.07 6.89 1.53
C SER A 351 15.87 5.73 0.92
N LEU A 352 16.51 5.98 -0.22
CA LEU A 352 17.35 4.98 -0.88
C LEU A 352 18.48 4.54 0.05
N ASP A 353 19.14 5.49 0.72
CA ASP A 353 20.22 5.22 1.67
C ASP A 353 19.77 4.29 2.82
N GLU A 354 18.56 4.49 3.36
CA GLU A 354 18.00 3.62 4.40
C GLU A 354 17.81 2.20 3.88
N CYS A 355 17.19 2.05 2.73
CA CYS A 355 16.91 0.74 2.15
C CYS A 355 18.22 -0.01 1.80
N MET A 356 19.20 0.68 1.23
CA MET A 356 20.52 0.12 0.92
C MET A 356 21.31 -0.25 2.20
N ALA A 357 21.29 0.60 3.24
CA ALA A 357 21.98 0.34 4.50
C ALA A 357 21.40 -0.89 5.22
N VAL A 358 20.07 -1.04 5.26
CA VAL A 358 19.43 -2.22 5.86
C VAL A 358 19.69 -3.47 5.03
N ASN A 359 19.66 -3.37 3.69
CA ASN A 359 19.97 -4.52 2.83
C ASN A 359 21.44 -4.95 2.92
N ALA A 360 22.36 -4.02 3.14
CA ALA A 360 23.77 -4.31 3.40
C ALA A 360 23.99 -5.14 4.68
N LEU A 361 23.15 -4.97 5.73
CA LEU A 361 23.20 -5.83 6.92
C LEU A 361 22.94 -7.30 6.56
N ASN A 362 21.93 -7.58 5.71
CA ASN A 362 21.64 -8.94 5.25
C ASN A 362 22.81 -9.53 4.45
N ALA A 363 23.47 -8.73 3.62
CA ALA A 363 24.64 -9.15 2.85
C ALA A 363 25.86 -9.43 3.76
N LEU A 364 26.10 -8.61 4.80
CA LEU A 364 27.18 -8.84 5.75
C LEU A 364 27.10 -10.20 6.45
N VAL A 365 25.92 -10.63 6.81
CA VAL A 365 25.70 -11.92 7.49
C VAL A 365 25.44 -13.08 6.51
N GLY A 366 25.64 -12.82 5.19
CA GLY A 366 25.50 -13.83 4.15
C GLY A 366 24.07 -14.37 3.98
N ASN A 367 23.06 -13.54 4.25
CA ASN A 367 21.66 -13.96 4.26
C ASN A 367 20.85 -13.46 3.04
N ILE A 368 21.54 -13.36 1.91
CA ILE A 368 20.94 -13.04 0.61
C ILE A 368 20.71 -14.33 -0.19
N ASN A 369 19.53 -14.49 -0.77
CA ASN A 369 19.10 -15.68 -1.53
C ASN A 369 19.29 -16.99 -0.74
N LYS A 370 18.99 -16.97 0.53
CA LYS A 370 19.20 -18.05 1.48
C LYS A 370 17.93 -18.27 2.33
N LYS A 371 17.69 -19.49 2.76
CA LYS A 371 16.55 -19.83 3.64
C LYS A 371 16.62 -19.05 4.95
N GLY A 372 15.54 -18.32 5.27
CA GLY A 372 15.45 -17.41 6.40
C GLY A 372 16.01 -16.01 6.12
N GLY A 373 16.33 -15.70 4.88
CA GLY A 373 16.91 -14.43 4.46
C GLY A 373 16.07 -13.65 3.46
N VAL A 374 16.74 -12.81 2.69
CA VAL A 374 16.13 -11.95 1.65
C VAL A 374 16.35 -12.56 0.28
N TRP A 375 15.28 -12.64 -0.50
CA TRP A 375 15.27 -13.18 -1.86
C TRP A 375 14.95 -12.07 -2.87
N ALA A 376 15.61 -12.07 -4.02
CA ALA A 376 15.19 -11.27 -5.16
C ALA A 376 14.09 -12.04 -5.90
N VAL A 377 12.85 -11.54 -5.86
CA VAL A 377 11.68 -12.19 -6.45
C VAL A 377 11.24 -11.43 -7.68
N SER A 378 11.59 -11.95 -8.85
CA SER A 378 11.14 -11.41 -10.13
C SER A 378 9.71 -11.82 -10.44
N GLU A 379 8.97 -10.95 -11.12
CA GLU A 379 7.65 -11.31 -11.64
C GLU A 379 7.76 -12.34 -12.77
N PRO A 380 6.84 -13.31 -12.81
CA PRO A 380 6.75 -14.20 -13.96
C PRO A 380 6.45 -13.40 -15.24
N ASN A 381 7.22 -13.65 -16.29
CA ASN A 381 7.03 -12.99 -17.57
C ASN A 381 6.01 -13.78 -18.43
N TYR A 382 4.72 -13.49 -18.25
CA TYR A 382 3.63 -14.08 -19.04
C TYR A 382 2.98 -13.10 -20.01
N ILE A 383 3.31 -11.80 -19.94
CA ILE A 383 2.75 -10.76 -20.82
C ILE A 383 3.66 -10.63 -22.05
N ASN A 384 3.37 -11.39 -23.08
CA ASN A 384 4.15 -11.43 -24.33
C ASN A 384 3.28 -10.91 -25.49
N TRP A 385 3.07 -9.61 -25.55
CA TRP A 385 2.31 -8.98 -26.61
C TRP A 385 3.20 -8.60 -27.81
N PRO A 386 2.64 -8.49 -29.03
CA PRO A 386 3.35 -7.96 -30.18
C PRO A 386 3.95 -6.57 -29.90
N GLU A 387 5.07 -6.28 -30.52
CA GLU A 387 5.70 -4.96 -30.44
C GLU A 387 4.74 -3.86 -30.92
N ILE A 388 4.94 -2.66 -30.39
CA ILE A 388 4.14 -1.50 -30.72
C ILE A 388 4.71 -0.86 -32.00
N GLU A 389 3.95 -0.88 -33.07
CA GLU A 389 4.28 -0.14 -34.28
C GLU A 389 3.98 1.35 -34.07
N MET A 390 5.00 2.13 -33.74
CA MET A 390 4.89 3.56 -33.51
C MET A 390 4.90 4.34 -34.83
N ASP A 391 3.96 5.25 -34.99
CA ASP A 391 4.05 6.25 -36.05
C ASP A 391 4.94 7.45 -35.64
N ALA A 392 5.18 8.35 -36.59
CA ALA A 392 6.06 9.52 -36.38
C ALA A 392 5.59 10.43 -35.22
N LYS A 393 4.27 10.55 -34.98
CA LYS A 393 3.73 11.37 -33.89
C LYS A 393 4.00 10.72 -32.53
N ALA A 394 3.82 9.40 -32.43
CA ALA A 394 4.13 8.68 -31.21
C ALA A 394 5.63 8.72 -30.89
N ALA A 395 6.47 8.47 -31.90
CA ALA A 395 7.92 8.53 -31.75
C ALA A 395 8.41 9.92 -31.29
N ALA A 396 7.86 11.00 -31.87
CA ALA A 396 8.19 12.37 -31.46
C ALA A 396 7.76 12.70 -30.03
N GLY A 397 6.54 12.29 -29.65
CA GLY A 397 6.03 12.54 -28.30
C GLY A 397 6.84 11.82 -27.21
N LEU A 398 7.30 10.60 -27.48
CA LEU A 398 8.11 9.81 -26.55
C LEU A 398 9.55 10.32 -26.37
N GLN A 399 10.02 11.27 -27.19
CA GLN A 399 11.31 11.93 -26.98
C GLN A 399 11.27 12.97 -25.83
N HIS A 400 10.09 13.36 -25.40
CA HIS A 400 9.96 14.27 -24.25
C HIS A 400 10.23 13.54 -22.94
N GLU A 401 10.88 14.24 -22.01
CA GLU A 401 11.01 13.75 -20.64
C GLU A 401 9.63 13.68 -19.98
N ARG A 402 9.46 12.70 -19.12
CA ARG A 402 8.26 12.56 -18.29
C ARG A 402 8.06 13.79 -17.40
N LEU A 403 6.81 14.14 -17.14
CA LEU A 403 6.48 15.27 -16.26
C LEU A 403 6.97 15.06 -14.83
N ASP A 404 6.85 13.86 -14.31
CA ASP A 404 7.33 13.53 -12.96
C ASP A 404 8.86 13.46 -12.84
N GLY A 405 9.59 13.53 -13.96
CA GLY A 405 11.05 13.50 -14.00
C GLY A 405 11.69 12.13 -13.75
N ALA A 406 10.91 11.06 -13.63
CA ALA A 406 11.45 9.71 -13.54
C ALA A 406 12.11 9.29 -14.86
N GLY A 407 13.24 8.58 -14.78
CA GLY A 407 14.06 8.20 -15.93
C GLY A 407 14.82 9.36 -16.57
N SER A 408 14.83 10.57 -15.96
CA SER A 408 15.60 11.72 -16.42
C SER A 408 17.09 11.56 -16.12
N LYS A 409 17.90 12.52 -16.58
CA LYS A 409 19.34 12.54 -16.25
C LYS A 409 19.61 12.67 -14.75
N THR A 410 18.71 13.31 -14.00
CA THR A 410 18.82 13.47 -12.54
C THR A 410 18.47 12.17 -11.82
N TYR A 411 17.43 11.46 -12.26
CA TYR A 411 16.95 10.23 -11.62
C TYR A 411 16.83 9.10 -12.66
N PRO A 412 17.93 8.62 -13.22
CA PRO A 412 17.93 7.73 -14.39
C PRO A 412 17.34 6.34 -14.10
N PHE A 413 17.39 5.89 -12.84
CA PHE A 413 16.96 4.55 -12.44
C PHE A 413 15.64 4.53 -11.67
N THR A 414 15.12 5.68 -11.28
CA THR A 414 13.82 5.77 -10.60
C THR A 414 12.68 5.68 -11.61
N ARG A 415 11.74 4.78 -11.36
CA ARG A 415 10.67 4.47 -12.32
C ARG A 415 9.47 5.40 -12.22
N TYR A 416 9.14 5.90 -11.03
CA TYR A 416 7.96 6.74 -10.76
C TYR A 416 8.26 7.79 -9.70
N LEU A 417 7.91 9.05 -9.99
CA LEU A 417 8.10 10.20 -9.11
C LEU A 417 6.84 11.05 -9.05
N LEU A 418 5.67 10.41 -8.91
CA LEU A 418 4.38 11.10 -8.85
C LEU A 418 4.36 12.27 -7.85
N PRO A 419 5.05 12.25 -6.68
CA PRO A 419 5.11 13.39 -5.76
C PRO A 419 5.62 14.69 -6.38
N ARG A 420 6.37 14.64 -7.48
CA ARG A 420 6.86 15.83 -8.21
C ARG A 420 5.87 16.38 -9.24
N LEU A 421 4.80 15.65 -9.57
CA LEU A 421 3.85 16.05 -10.60
C LEU A 421 3.18 17.42 -10.33
N PRO A 422 2.71 17.75 -9.09
CA PRO A 422 2.12 19.06 -8.82
C PRO A 422 3.08 20.22 -9.10
N GLU A 423 4.33 20.13 -8.65
CA GLU A 423 5.37 21.13 -8.90
C GLU A 423 5.68 21.27 -10.40
N SER A 424 5.79 20.15 -11.10
CA SER A 424 6.06 20.15 -12.55
C SER A 424 4.94 20.81 -13.36
N ILE A 425 3.69 20.67 -12.91
CA ILE A 425 2.55 21.35 -13.54
C ILE A 425 2.54 22.84 -13.17
N ASP A 426 2.89 23.18 -11.92
CA ASP A 426 2.86 24.54 -11.41
C ASP A 426 3.96 25.42 -11.98
N SER A 427 5.18 24.89 -12.13
CA SER A 427 6.32 25.58 -12.72
C SER A 427 6.12 25.90 -14.20
N GLY A 428 5.41 25.04 -14.93
CA GLY A 428 5.23 25.18 -16.38
C GLY A 428 6.51 25.06 -17.20
N GLU A 429 7.60 24.56 -16.60
CA GLU A 429 8.91 24.44 -17.25
C GLU A 429 8.93 23.43 -18.40
N LYS A 430 8.08 22.40 -18.33
CA LYS A 430 7.97 21.39 -19.37
C LYS A 430 6.77 21.73 -20.27
N PHE A 431 5.83 20.85 -20.40
CA PHE A 431 4.60 21.05 -21.17
C PHE A 431 3.37 20.93 -20.25
N PRO A 432 2.28 21.65 -20.52
CA PRO A 432 1.06 21.51 -19.74
C PRO A 432 0.38 20.18 -20.03
N LEU A 433 -0.18 19.50 -19.01
CA LEU A 433 -1.10 18.40 -19.25
C LEU A 433 -2.42 18.90 -19.81
N GLN A 434 -2.89 18.28 -20.89
CA GLN A 434 -4.20 18.56 -21.49
C GLN A 434 -5.25 17.50 -21.12
N ALA A 435 -4.84 16.28 -20.82
CA ALA A 435 -5.71 15.23 -20.32
C ALA A 435 -5.00 14.34 -19.30
N LEU A 436 -5.72 13.96 -18.26
CA LEU A 436 -5.23 13.06 -17.21
C LEU A 436 -6.26 11.97 -16.93
N PHE A 437 -5.83 10.74 -16.97
CA PHE A 437 -6.60 9.56 -16.59
C PHE A 437 -6.15 9.03 -15.24
N VAL A 438 -7.10 8.60 -14.40
CA VAL A 438 -6.80 8.04 -13.07
C VAL A 438 -7.57 6.73 -12.88
N SER A 439 -6.86 5.65 -12.54
CA SER A 439 -7.44 4.33 -12.29
C SER A 439 -6.83 3.65 -11.08
N GLY A 440 -7.68 3.10 -10.19
CA GLY A 440 -7.23 2.41 -8.98
C GLY A 440 -6.43 3.27 -8.02
N ALA A 441 -6.61 4.58 -8.07
CA ALA A 441 -5.84 5.58 -7.32
C ALA A 441 -6.74 6.74 -6.88
N ASN A 442 -6.40 7.36 -5.75
CA ASN A 442 -7.08 8.55 -5.24
C ASN A 442 -6.05 9.64 -4.84
N PRO A 443 -5.30 10.21 -5.83
CA PRO A 443 -4.22 11.16 -5.55
C PRO A 443 -4.66 12.40 -4.77
N LEU A 444 -5.90 12.88 -4.92
CA LEU A 444 -6.41 14.02 -4.16
C LEU A 444 -6.63 13.73 -2.66
N TYR A 445 -6.46 12.49 -2.24
CA TYR A 445 -6.52 12.08 -0.85
C TYR A 445 -5.20 11.50 -0.35
N THR A 446 -4.54 10.66 -1.15
CA THR A 446 -3.38 9.87 -0.71
C THR A 446 -2.03 10.52 -0.97
N HIS A 447 -1.98 11.54 -1.84
CA HIS A 447 -0.74 12.25 -2.14
C HIS A 447 -0.46 13.30 -1.05
N PRO A 448 0.80 13.45 -0.56
CA PRO A 448 1.16 14.54 0.35
C PRO A 448 0.94 15.91 -0.30
N ASP A 449 0.60 16.90 0.52
CA ASP A 449 0.15 18.23 0.08
C ASP A 449 -1.06 18.17 -0.88
N THR A 450 -2.17 17.61 -0.38
CA THR A 450 -3.41 17.47 -1.17
C THR A 450 -3.90 18.78 -1.81
N ARG A 451 -3.53 19.94 -1.23
CA ARG A 451 -3.86 21.27 -1.78
C ARG A 451 -3.06 21.55 -3.05
N ALA A 452 -1.75 21.25 -3.04
CA ALA A 452 -0.92 21.40 -4.24
C ALA A 452 -1.42 20.50 -5.38
N VAL A 453 -1.77 19.24 -5.04
CA VAL A 453 -2.36 18.30 -6.02
C VAL A 453 -3.66 18.83 -6.61
N ARG A 454 -4.55 19.37 -5.77
CA ARG A 454 -5.82 19.96 -6.24
C ARG A 454 -5.57 21.14 -7.17
N ASN A 455 -4.68 22.06 -6.79
CA ASN A 455 -4.33 23.23 -7.61
C ASN A 455 -3.75 22.80 -8.96
N ALA A 456 -2.91 21.76 -8.97
CA ALA A 456 -2.36 21.21 -10.22
C ALA A 456 -3.46 20.58 -11.09
N PHE A 457 -4.38 19.80 -10.51
CA PHE A 457 -5.48 19.19 -11.24
C PHE A 457 -6.43 20.23 -11.83
N ASP A 458 -6.66 21.36 -11.14
CA ASP A 458 -7.51 22.45 -11.64
C ASP A 458 -6.97 23.11 -12.92
N LYS A 459 -5.66 22.97 -13.20
CA LYS A 459 -5.03 23.46 -14.42
C LYS A 459 -5.17 22.50 -15.61
N ILE A 460 -5.59 21.24 -15.38
CA ILE A 460 -5.71 20.22 -16.43
C ILE A 460 -7.08 20.33 -17.08
N PRO A 461 -7.20 20.57 -18.41
CA PRO A 461 -8.48 20.76 -19.09
C PRO A 461 -9.44 19.57 -19.00
N LEU A 462 -8.92 18.33 -19.02
CA LEU A 462 -9.73 17.11 -18.93
C LEU A 462 -9.13 16.14 -17.91
N VAL A 463 -9.88 15.83 -16.86
CA VAL A 463 -9.57 14.77 -15.89
C VAL A 463 -10.66 13.71 -15.97
N VAL A 464 -10.24 12.46 -16.25
CA VAL A 464 -11.12 11.29 -16.35
C VAL A 464 -10.79 10.32 -15.22
N SER A 465 -11.77 10.02 -14.39
CA SER A 465 -11.64 9.02 -13.32
C SER A 465 -12.33 7.71 -13.71
N PHE A 466 -11.60 6.59 -13.56
CA PHE A 466 -12.16 5.24 -13.69
C PHE A 466 -12.56 4.64 -12.35
N SER A 467 -12.75 5.46 -11.32
CA SER A 467 -13.13 4.96 -10.00
C SER A 467 -14.52 4.33 -10.01
N SER A 468 -14.63 3.17 -9.35
CA SER A 468 -15.93 2.53 -9.07
C SER A 468 -16.70 3.24 -7.96
N TYR A 469 -16.06 4.18 -7.28
CA TYR A 469 -16.57 4.88 -6.10
C TYR A 469 -16.49 6.39 -6.26
N MET A 470 -17.37 7.11 -5.57
CA MET A 470 -17.32 8.57 -5.53
C MET A 470 -16.28 9.04 -4.52
N ASP A 471 -14.99 8.83 -4.85
CA ASP A 471 -13.84 9.30 -4.05
C ASP A 471 -13.49 10.77 -4.34
N GLU A 472 -12.48 11.31 -3.63
CA GLU A 472 -12.05 12.71 -3.76
C GLU A 472 -11.58 13.05 -5.16
N THR A 473 -10.89 12.12 -5.83
CA THR A 473 -10.42 12.30 -7.20
C THR A 473 -11.60 12.25 -8.18
N ALA A 474 -12.51 11.29 -8.00
CA ALA A 474 -13.73 11.21 -8.82
C ALA A 474 -14.59 12.47 -8.68
N GLN A 475 -14.78 13.00 -7.46
CA GLN A 475 -15.52 14.25 -7.24
C GLN A 475 -14.92 15.46 -7.94
N ASN A 476 -13.63 15.45 -8.25
CA ASN A 476 -12.92 16.52 -8.92
C ASN A 476 -12.59 16.22 -10.40
N ALA A 477 -13.11 15.11 -10.95
CA ALA A 477 -12.97 14.77 -12.36
C ALA A 477 -13.97 15.55 -13.24
N ASP A 478 -13.75 15.55 -14.55
CA ASP A 478 -14.69 16.08 -15.56
C ASP A 478 -15.63 14.98 -16.07
N LEU A 479 -15.07 13.76 -16.16
CA LEU A 479 -15.81 12.54 -16.50
C LEU A 479 -15.49 11.45 -15.49
N ILE A 480 -16.52 10.70 -15.07
CA ILE A 480 -16.35 9.46 -14.33
C ILE A 480 -16.86 8.31 -15.18
N LEU A 481 -15.97 7.41 -15.54
CA LEU A 481 -16.23 6.20 -16.33
C LEU A 481 -16.08 4.99 -15.41
N PRO A 482 -17.15 4.59 -14.68
CA PRO A 482 -17.00 3.69 -13.54
C PRO A 482 -16.56 2.29 -13.95
N ASN A 483 -15.44 1.83 -13.35
CA ASN A 483 -14.96 0.45 -13.50
C ASN A 483 -15.86 -0.54 -12.76
N HIS A 484 -15.84 -1.80 -13.14
CA HIS A 484 -16.33 -2.90 -12.32
C HIS A 484 -15.56 -2.98 -11.00
N VAL A 485 -16.20 -3.38 -9.90
CA VAL A 485 -15.47 -3.72 -8.67
C VAL A 485 -14.87 -5.12 -8.80
N TYR A 486 -13.90 -5.44 -7.95
CA TYR A 486 -13.12 -6.69 -8.05
C TYR A 486 -13.94 -7.99 -8.03
N LEU A 487 -15.14 -7.98 -7.44
CA LEU A 487 -16.06 -9.13 -7.45
C LEU A 487 -16.93 -9.21 -8.72
N GLU A 488 -16.77 -8.27 -9.65
CA GLU A 488 -17.54 -8.17 -10.89
C GLU A 488 -16.68 -8.36 -12.16
N ARG A 489 -15.35 -8.56 -12.02
CA ARG A 489 -14.42 -8.57 -13.16
C ARG A 489 -13.35 -9.66 -13.07
N TYR A 490 -12.80 -10.00 -14.24
CA TYR A 490 -11.54 -10.73 -14.33
C TYR A 490 -10.37 -9.74 -14.21
N GLU A 491 -9.33 -10.15 -13.51
CA GLU A 491 -8.06 -9.41 -13.44
C GLU A 491 -6.97 -10.36 -12.94
N ASP A 492 -5.82 -10.39 -13.60
CA ASP A 492 -4.64 -11.07 -13.10
C ASP A 492 -4.01 -10.24 -11.97
N VAL A 493 -3.70 -10.90 -10.88
CA VAL A 493 -3.21 -10.25 -9.66
C VAL A 493 -1.78 -10.71 -9.38
N PRO A 494 -0.81 -9.79 -9.46
CA PRO A 494 0.61 -10.11 -9.32
C PRO A 494 1.00 -10.42 -7.88
N THR A 495 2.23 -10.92 -7.72
CA THR A 495 2.83 -11.32 -6.45
C THR A 495 2.73 -10.22 -5.38
N PRO A 496 2.20 -10.48 -4.19
CA PRO A 496 2.24 -9.53 -3.07
C PRO A 496 3.67 -9.21 -2.65
N ALA A 497 3.89 -7.98 -2.16
CA ALA A 497 5.19 -7.58 -1.63
C ALA A 497 5.62 -8.47 -0.45
N GLY A 498 6.91 -8.80 -0.39
CA GLY A 498 7.51 -9.59 0.68
C GLY A 498 7.37 -11.10 0.56
N MET A 499 6.66 -11.62 -0.45
CA MET A 499 6.61 -13.06 -0.74
C MET A 499 7.96 -13.54 -1.27
N ILE A 500 8.39 -14.73 -0.85
CA ILE A 500 9.67 -15.33 -1.27
C ILE A 500 9.57 -16.10 -2.60
N GLN A 501 8.37 -16.28 -3.08
CA GLN A 501 8.08 -16.96 -4.37
C GLN A 501 7.04 -16.17 -5.15
N PRO A 502 7.12 -16.19 -6.49
CA PRO A 502 6.09 -15.60 -7.32
C PRO A 502 4.73 -16.28 -7.10
N VAL A 503 3.70 -15.46 -7.05
CA VAL A 503 2.30 -15.90 -6.97
C VAL A 503 1.49 -15.08 -7.97
N ILE A 504 0.78 -15.72 -8.88
CA ILE A 504 -0.19 -15.08 -9.77
C ILE A 504 -1.56 -15.53 -9.32
N GLY A 505 -2.42 -14.59 -8.96
CA GLY A 505 -3.81 -14.84 -8.66
C GLY A 505 -4.72 -14.43 -9.83
N LEU A 506 -5.93 -14.96 -9.86
CA LEU A 506 -6.97 -14.52 -10.79
C LEU A 506 -8.16 -14.01 -9.99
N SER A 507 -8.36 -12.68 -9.99
CA SER A 507 -9.64 -12.12 -9.58
C SER A 507 -10.69 -12.53 -10.61
N ARG A 508 -11.77 -13.18 -10.13
CA ARG A 508 -12.85 -13.71 -10.98
C ARG A 508 -14.17 -13.02 -10.62
N PRO A 509 -15.04 -12.73 -11.61
CA PRO A 509 -16.36 -12.23 -11.31
C PRO A 509 -17.13 -13.26 -10.47
N VAL A 510 -17.55 -12.84 -9.31
CA VAL A 510 -18.41 -13.61 -8.40
C VAL A 510 -19.87 -13.38 -8.77
N VAL A 511 -20.19 -12.16 -9.15
CA VAL A 511 -21.51 -11.74 -9.61
C VAL A 511 -21.38 -10.97 -10.93
N ALA A 512 -22.45 -10.94 -11.70
CA ALA A 512 -22.54 -10.03 -12.84
C ALA A 512 -22.47 -8.56 -12.37
N PRO A 513 -22.01 -7.64 -13.19
CA PRO A 513 -22.00 -6.22 -12.86
C PRO A 513 -23.39 -5.75 -12.38
N GLN A 514 -23.42 -5.14 -11.19
CA GLN A 514 -24.68 -4.71 -10.56
C GLN A 514 -25.22 -3.42 -11.16
N PHE A 515 -24.37 -2.68 -11.87
CA PHE A 515 -24.71 -1.36 -12.41
C PHE A 515 -24.19 -1.24 -13.84
N ASP A 516 -24.56 -0.14 -14.52
CA ASP A 516 -24.07 0.22 -15.85
C ASP A 516 -22.62 0.71 -15.79
N THR A 517 -21.71 -0.21 -15.45
CA THR A 517 -20.26 -0.02 -15.37
C THR A 517 -19.56 -0.80 -16.50
N ARG A 518 -18.31 -0.51 -16.80
CA ARG A 518 -17.48 -1.28 -17.77
C ARG A 518 -16.11 -1.52 -17.21
N HIS A 519 -15.51 -2.63 -17.60
CA HIS A 519 -14.11 -2.89 -17.26
C HIS A 519 -13.22 -1.80 -17.88
N VAL A 520 -12.29 -1.22 -17.09
CA VAL A 520 -11.43 -0.13 -17.57
C VAL A 520 -10.58 -0.57 -18.77
N GLY A 521 -10.14 -1.82 -18.82
CA GLY A 521 -9.42 -2.38 -19.99
C GLY A 521 -10.24 -2.34 -21.27
N ASP A 522 -11.56 -2.62 -21.21
CA ASP A 522 -12.46 -2.47 -22.35
C ASP A 522 -12.55 -1.03 -22.82
N VAL A 523 -12.63 -0.08 -21.88
CA VAL A 523 -12.69 1.35 -22.21
C VAL A 523 -11.40 1.80 -22.91
N VAL A 524 -10.24 1.33 -22.43
CA VAL A 524 -8.94 1.64 -23.08
C VAL A 524 -8.85 1.04 -24.48
N ILE A 525 -9.28 -0.22 -24.66
CA ILE A 525 -9.34 -0.84 -26.00
C ILE A 525 -10.27 -0.06 -26.91
N GLN A 526 -11.45 0.37 -26.43
CA GLN A 526 -12.40 1.18 -27.22
C GLN A 526 -11.82 2.55 -27.57
N MET A 527 -11.13 3.23 -26.64
CA MET A 527 -10.44 4.49 -26.93
C MET A 527 -9.37 4.30 -28.02
N ALA A 528 -8.55 3.26 -27.91
CA ALA A 528 -7.52 2.96 -28.90
C ALA A 528 -8.12 2.68 -30.30
N LYS A 529 -9.16 1.85 -30.37
CA LYS A 529 -9.88 1.57 -31.62
C LYS A 529 -10.54 2.84 -32.18
N GLY A 530 -11.11 3.69 -31.33
CA GLY A 530 -11.73 4.97 -31.72
C GLY A 530 -10.73 5.98 -32.30
N LEU A 531 -9.48 5.98 -31.83
CA LEU A 531 -8.41 6.83 -32.39
C LEU A 531 -8.01 6.41 -33.80
N GLY A 532 -8.12 5.13 -34.13
CA GLY A 532 -7.74 4.59 -35.44
C GLY A 532 -6.23 4.51 -35.68
N GLY A 533 -5.83 4.26 -36.93
CA GLY A 533 -4.44 4.26 -37.38
C GLY A 533 -3.53 3.26 -36.64
N SER A 534 -2.30 3.67 -36.33
CA SER A 534 -1.30 2.89 -35.62
C SER A 534 -1.74 2.54 -34.18
N VAL A 535 -2.43 3.45 -33.50
CA VAL A 535 -2.92 3.21 -32.15
C VAL A 535 -3.93 2.06 -32.11
N ALA A 536 -4.92 2.06 -33.02
CA ALA A 536 -5.90 0.97 -33.10
C ALA A 536 -5.28 -0.38 -33.42
N LYS A 537 -4.30 -0.43 -34.33
CA LYS A 537 -3.59 -1.67 -34.72
C LYS A 537 -2.84 -2.30 -33.54
N THR A 538 -2.41 -1.48 -32.58
CA THR A 538 -1.72 -1.93 -31.36
C THR A 538 -2.63 -2.70 -30.40
N PHE A 539 -3.96 -2.63 -30.59
CA PHE A 539 -4.97 -3.27 -29.74
C PHE A 539 -5.81 -4.28 -30.55
N PRO A 540 -5.29 -5.49 -30.83
CA PRO A 540 -5.97 -6.47 -31.67
C PRO A 540 -7.20 -7.11 -31.00
N TRP A 541 -7.32 -6.99 -29.69
CA TRP A 541 -8.37 -7.62 -28.91
C TRP A 541 -9.71 -6.90 -29.01
N ASP A 542 -10.81 -7.67 -28.94
CA ASP A 542 -12.16 -7.11 -28.95
C ASP A 542 -12.65 -6.71 -27.56
N SER A 543 -12.12 -7.35 -26.51
CA SER A 543 -12.44 -7.07 -25.13
C SER A 543 -11.22 -7.30 -24.24
N TYR A 544 -11.28 -6.76 -23.00
CA TYR A 544 -10.27 -7.05 -21.99
C TYR A 544 -10.21 -8.53 -21.62
N ASP A 545 -11.37 -9.20 -21.52
CA ASP A 545 -11.42 -10.63 -21.22
C ASP A 545 -10.69 -11.47 -22.29
N SER A 546 -10.85 -11.12 -23.56
CA SER A 546 -10.09 -11.79 -24.64
C SER A 546 -8.60 -11.49 -24.56
N CYS A 547 -8.22 -10.25 -24.27
CA CYS A 547 -6.84 -9.85 -24.04
C CYS A 547 -6.21 -10.62 -22.87
N LEU A 548 -6.87 -10.66 -21.72
CA LEU A 548 -6.38 -11.36 -20.53
C LEU A 548 -6.23 -12.86 -20.77
N LYS A 549 -7.21 -13.48 -21.42
CA LYS A 549 -7.17 -14.91 -21.73
C LYS A 549 -6.00 -15.25 -22.68
N GLU A 550 -5.78 -14.46 -23.71
CA GLU A 550 -4.63 -14.60 -24.60
C GLU A 550 -3.31 -14.38 -23.87
N THR A 551 -3.25 -13.35 -23.02
CA THR A 551 -2.06 -13.01 -22.23
C THR A 551 -1.65 -14.13 -21.28
N LEU A 552 -2.61 -14.73 -20.58
CA LEU A 552 -2.37 -15.83 -19.64
C LEU A 552 -2.11 -17.17 -20.35
N GLY A 553 -2.58 -17.36 -21.59
CA GLY A 553 -2.35 -18.59 -22.34
C GLY A 553 -2.69 -19.85 -21.54
N ASP A 554 -1.73 -20.75 -21.40
CA ASP A 554 -1.90 -22.01 -20.65
C ASP A 554 -2.22 -21.79 -19.17
N LEU A 555 -1.77 -20.67 -18.57
CA LEU A 555 -2.09 -20.35 -17.18
C LEU A 555 -3.59 -20.08 -16.98
N TRP A 556 -4.32 -19.64 -18.01
CA TRP A 556 -5.73 -19.33 -17.89
C TRP A 556 -6.56 -20.49 -17.31
N ASN A 557 -6.45 -21.68 -17.89
CA ASN A 557 -7.23 -22.83 -17.43
C ASN A 557 -6.84 -23.25 -16.02
N PHE A 558 -5.55 -23.23 -15.70
CA PHE A 558 -5.05 -23.53 -14.37
C PHE A 558 -5.58 -22.54 -13.33
N LEU A 559 -5.52 -21.24 -13.61
CA LEU A 559 -6.02 -20.18 -12.73
C LEU A 559 -7.54 -20.21 -12.59
N MET A 560 -8.26 -20.64 -13.63
CA MET A 560 -9.71 -20.85 -13.56
C MET A 560 -10.10 -22.02 -12.65
N GLU A 561 -9.28 -23.04 -12.56
CA GLU A 561 -9.52 -24.21 -11.70
C GLU A 561 -9.05 -23.94 -10.26
N GLU A 562 -7.79 -23.57 -10.07
CA GLU A 562 -7.15 -23.42 -8.77
C GLU A 562 -7.34 -22.03 -8.14
N GLY A 563 -7.55 -20.99 -8.93
CA GLY A 563 -7.66 -19.59 -8.51
C GLY A 563 -6.33 -18.86 -8.36
N PHE A 564 -5.21 -19.58 -8.31
CA PHE A 564 -3.86 -19.01 -8.25
C PHE A 564 -2.83 -19.97 -8.84
N TRP A 565 -1.71 -19.41 -9.28
CA TRP A 565 -0.49 -20.14 -9.60
C TRP A 565 0.63 -19.69 -8.67
N SER A 566 1.44 -20.61 -8.20
CA SER A 566 2.69 -20.28 -7.52
C SER A 566 3.77 -21.29 -7.86
N ASN A 567 5.01 -20.82 -7.85
CA ASN A 567 6.15 -21.73 -8.01
C ASN A 567 6.35 -22.52 -6.71
N THR A 568 5.77 -23.72 -6.66
CA THR A 568 5.83 -24.61 -5.49
C THR A 568 7.11 -25.47 -5.44
N GLY A 569 8.03 -25.27 -6.37
CA GLY A 569 9.34 -25.92 -6.37
C GLY A 569 10.08 -25.66 -5.06
N ALA A 570 10.75 -26.68 -4.52
CA ALA A 570 11.58 -26.50 -3.34
C ALA A 570 12.63 -25.41 -3.60
N MET A 571 12.59 -24.32 -2.84
CA MET A 571 13.65 -23.32 -2.90
C MET A 571 14.97 -24.00 -2.50
N PRO A 572 16.02 -23.91 -3.29
CA PRO A 572 17.30 -24.45 -2.90
C PRO A 572 17.78 -23.74 -1.62
N PRO A 573 18.58 -24.40 -0.78
CA PRO A 573 19.11 -23.82 0.46
C PRO A 573 19.88 -22.52 0.25
N PHE A 574 20.45 -22.37 -0.94
CA PHE A 574 21.16 -21.20 -1.41
C PHE A 574 21.05 -21.15 -2.94
N PHE A 575 20.46 -20.07 -3.46
CA PHE A 575 20.55 -19.76 -4.86
C PHE A 575 21.94 -19.15 -5.11
N GLY A 576 22.90 -19.98 -5.44
CA GLY A 576 24.19 -19.50 -5.93
C GLY A 576 23.98 -18.59 -7.12
N THR A 577 23.77 -17.37 -6.94
CA THR A 577 24.40 -16.18 -7.43
C THR A 577 24.58 -16.05 -8.94
N SER A 578 23.55 -15.65 -9.62
CA SER A 578 23.75 -14.76 -10.76
C SER A 578 23.19 -13.38 -10.38
N TYR A 579 24.01 -12.57 -9.78
CA TYR A 579 23.76 -11.13 -9.72
C TYR A 579 23.94 -10.57 -11.14
N GLU A 580 23.03 -9.71 -11.57
CA GLU A 580 23.07 -9.10 -12.90
C GLU A 580 23.78 -7.73 -12.88
N THR A 581 24.58 -7.49 -11.87
CA THR A 581 25.45 -6.32 -11.74
C THR A 581 26.66 -6.42 -12.69
N ALA A 582 27.33 -5.32 -12.93
CA ALA A 582 28.54 -5.28 -13.77
C ALA A 582 29.66 -6.16 -13.21
N SER A 583 29.74 -6.35 -11.89
CA SER A 583 30.71 -7.23 -11.22
C SER A 583 30.28 -8.71 -11.16
N GLY A 584 29.03 -9.02 -11.46
CA GLY A 584 28.44 -10.33 -11.21
C GLY A 584 28.30 -10.68 -9.74
N LYS A 585 28.36 -9.68 -8.85
CA LYS A 585 28.28 -9.81 -7.38
C LYS A 585 27.28 -8.84 -6.79
N PHE A 586 26.95 -9.03 -5.54
CA PHE A 586 26.21 -8.04 -4.73
C PHE A 586 27.11 -6.80 -4.55
N GLU A 587 26.66 -5.64 -5.01
CA GLU A 587 27.43 -4.40 -4.98
C GLU A 587 27.06 -3.54 -3.76
N LEU A 588 28.02 -3.33 -2.85
CA LEU A 588 27.92 -2.34 -1.78
C LEU A 588 28.24 -0.92 -2.32
N ILE A 589 28.96 -0.83 -3.41
CA ILE A 589 29.21 0.42 -4.14
C ILE A 589 28.82 0.18 -5.58
N ASN A 590 27.76 0.83 -6.02
CA ASN A 590 27.38 0.81 -7.42
C ASN A 590 28.29 1.75 -8.21
N LYS A 591 29.10 1.21 -9.12
CA LYS A 591 30.12 1.96 -9.86
C LYS A 591 29.52 2.91 -10.90
N ASP A 592 28.34 2.61 -11.42
CA ASP A 592 27.69 3.41 -12.45
C ASP A 592 27.05 4.67 -11.87
N THR A 593 26.51 4.60 -10.64
CA THR A 593 25.82 5.69 -9.98
C THR A 593 26.64 6.36 -8.86
N GLY A 594 27.66 5.67 -8.36
CA GLY A 594 28.37 6.03 -7.13
C GLY A 594 27.53 5.83 -5.87
N SER A 595 26.37 5.18 -5.96
CA SER A 595 25.50 4.92 -4.80
C SER A 595 26.20 3.97 -3.83
N ILE A 596 26.13 4.32 -2.54
CA ILE A 596 26.76 3.59 -1.44
C ILE A 596 25.84 3.62 -0.23
N PRO A 597 25.64 2.48 0.50
CA PRO A 597 24.91 2.48 1.76
C PRO A 597 25.57 3.45 2.77
N GLN A 598 24.82 4.45 3.19
CA GLN A 598 25.27 5.48 4.13
C GLN A 598 24.08 6.11 4.84
N PHE A 599 24.31 7.12 5.63
CA PHE A 599 23.28 7.96 6.23
C PHE A 599 23.43 9.39 5.73
N LYS A 600 22.32 9.94 5.26
CA LYS A 600 22.14 11.36 5.01
C LYS A 600 20.99 11.88 5.88
N PRO A 601 21.17 13.02 6.58
CA PRO A 601 20.09 13.60 7.38
C PRO A 601 18.87 13.91 6.51
N VAL A 602 17.69 13.53 6.98
CA VAL A 602 16.43 13.88 6.33
C VAL A 602 16.12 15.36 6.56
N SER A 603 15.75 16.07 5.51
CA SER A 603 15.25 17.43 5.62
C SER A 603 13.83 17.42 6.21
N ILE A 604 13.62 18.16 7.30
CA ILE A 604 12.31 18.31 7.95
C ILE A 604 11.82 19.74 7.70
N GLU A 605 10.67 19.87 7.03
CA GLU A 605 10.09 21.17 6.73
C GLU A 605 9.56 21.86 7.98
N GLY A 606 9.84 23.17 8.13
CA GLY A 606 9.45 24.02 9.24
C GLY A 606 10.59 24.39 10.18
N ASP A 607 10.52 25.58 10.79
CA ASP A 607 11.47 26.05 11.79
C ASP A 607 11.09 25.52 13.18
N GLU A 608 12.06 25.04 13.95
CA GLU A 608 11.82 24.47 15.29
C GLU A 608 11.30 25.47 16.31
N LYS A 609 11.62 26.76 16.16
CA LYS A 609 11.14 27.81 17.05
C LYS A 609 9.66 28.08 16.86
N ASP A 610 9.20 28.03 15.61
CA ASP A 610 7.79 28.26 15.26
C ASP A 610 6.95 26.98 15.42
N TYR A 611 7.57 25.83 15.21
CA TYR A 611 6.96 24.51 15.21
C TYR A 611 7.78 23.51 16.06
N PRO A 612 7.63 23.56 17.40
CA PRO A 612 8.54 22.84 18.31
C PRO A 612 8.35 21.32 18.35
N LEU A 613 7.31 20.80 17.74
CA LEU A 613 7.02 19.37 17.65
C LEU A 613 7.33 18.83 16.26
N LEU A 614 7.52 17.52 16.16
CA LEU A 614 7.54 16.80 14.89
C LEU A 614 6.26 15.95 14.77
N LEU A 615 5.45 16.24 13.75
CA LEU A 615 4.27 15.46 13.40
C LEU A 615 4.70 14.26 12.54
N ILE A 616 4.37 13.06 13.01
CA ILE A 616 4.63 11.81 12.30
C ILE A 616 3.31 11.08 11.97
N PRO A 617 3.24 10.36 10.84
CA PRO A 617 2.12 9.48 10.55
C PRO A 617 2.21 8.17 11.35
N TYR A 618 1.07 7.53 11.55
CA TYR A 618 1.03 6.11 11.84
C TYR A 618 -0.10 5.42 11.09
N ASP A 619 0.05 4.13 10.86
CA ASP A 619 -0.92 3.28 10.18
C ASP A 619 -1.58 2.32 11.16
N SER A 620 -2.78 1.89 10.81
CA SER A 620 -3.53 0.88 11.55
C SER A 620 -4.16 -0.11 10.59
N ILE A 621 -4.08 -1.40 10.90
CA ILE A 621 -4.79 -2.45 10.14
C ILE A 621 -6.33 -2.27 10.17
N ARG A 622 -6.84 -1.40 11.05
CA ARG A 622 -8.26 -1.06 11.19
C ARG A 622 -8.68 0.14 10.34
N LEU A 623 -7.77 0.67 9.53
CA LEU A 623 -8.03 1.76 8.59
C LEU A 623 -7.62 1.32 7.19
N ALA A 624 -8.46 1.59 6.20
CA ALA A 624 -8.16 1.25 4.82
C ALA A 624 -6.99 2.09 4.27
N PHE A 625 -6.33 1.53 3.28
CA PHE A 625 -5.12 2.12 2.70
C PHE A 625 -5.46 2.78 1.36
N GLY A 626 -5.51 4.08 1.34
CA GLY A 626 -5.33 4.83 0.14
C GLY A 626 -6.55 5.02 -0.77
N PHE A 627 -6.75 4.18 -1.76
CA PHE A 627 -7.70 4.47 -2.84
C PHE A 627 -9.14 4.03 -2.55
N ILE A 628 -9.38 3.32 -1.45
CA ILE A 628 -10.72 2.96 -0.99
C ILE A 628 -10.98 3.56 0.40
N GLY A 629 -12.21 4.02 0.62
CA GLY A 629 -12.66 4.44 1.95
C GLY A 629 -13.05 3.25 2.82
N ASP A 630 -13.00 3.45 4.12
CA ASP A 630 -13.30 2.43 5.10
C ASP A 630 -14.77 1.98 5.03
N PRO A 631 -15.05 0.69 4.78
CA PRO A 631 -16.39 0.14 4.93
C PRO A 631 -16.90 0.30 6.37
N PRO A 632 -18.22 0.45 6.58
CA PRO A 632 -18.80 0.65 7.90
C PRO A 632 -18.38 -0.38 8.96
N PHE A 633 -18.17 -1.63 8.58
CA PHE A 633 -17.71 -2.68 9.49
C PHE A 633 -16.28 -2.41 9.98
N VAL A 634 -15.38 -2.00 9.11
CA VAL A 634 -14.00 -1.63 9.46
C VAL A 634 -14.01 -0.42 10.38
N MET A 635 -14.73 0.66 10.01
CA MET A 635 -14.82 1.88 10.81
C MET A 635 -15.33 1.66 12.23
N LYS A 636 -16.21 0.69 12.46
CA LYS A 636 -16.71 0.36 13.80
C LYS A 636 -15.65 -0.32 14.68
N THR A 637 -14.55 -0.80 14.13
CA THR A 637 -13.46 -1.38 14.91
C THR A 637 -12.37 -0.38 15.28
N VAL A 638 -12.45 0.85 14.78
CA VAL A 638 -11.52 1.93 15.13
C VAL A 638 -11.75 2.32 16.59
N GLU A 639 -10.69 2.43 17.35
CA GLU A 639 -10.74 2.71 18.79
C GLU A 639 -11.15 4.15 19.07
N ASP A 640 -11.87 4.37 20.19
CA ASP A 640 -12.29 5.71 20.66
C ASP A 640 -11.10 6.65 20.95
N SER A 641 -9.91 6.09 21.20
CA SER A 641 -8.65 6.83 21.35
C SER A 641 -8.06 7.32 20.01
N VAL A 642 -8.53 6.77 18.89
CA VAL A 642 -8.13 7.17 17.53
C VAL A 642 -9.20 8.08 16.93
N LEU A 643 -10.47 7.64 16.97
CA LEU A 643 -11.59 8.37 16.39
C LEU A 643 -12.83 8.22 17.28
N LYS A 644 -13.39 9.32 17.76
CA LYS A 644 -14.65 9.33 18.51
C LYS A 644 -15.67 10.24 17.85
N GLY A 645 -16.67 9.65 17.24
CA GLY A 645 -17.62 10.37 16.41
C GLY A 645 -16.96 10.92 15.15
N LYS A 646 -16.74 12.25 15.10
CA LYS A 646 -15.97 12.92 14.03
C LYS A 646 -14.60 13.41 14.48
N ASP A 647 -14.34 13.40 15.79
CA ASP A 647 -13.11 13.93 16.37
C ASP A 647 -11.99 12.88 16.28
N VAL A 648 -10.91 13.20 15.59
CA VAL A 648 -9.67 12.41 15.59
C VAL A 648 -8.76 12.85 16.72
N PHE A 649 -8.02 11.90 17.27
CA PHE A 649 -7.06 12.15 18.33
C PHE A 649 -5.64 12.12 17.77
N VAL A 650 -4.81 13.06 18.26
CA VAL A 650 -3.35 13.02 18.11
C VAL A 650 -2.74 12.41 19.34
N GLU A 651 -1.82 11.50 19.17
CA GLU A 651 -1.05 10.94 20.28
C GLU A 651 0.07 11.87 20.69
N LEU A 652 0.20 12.10 21.97
CA LEU A 652 1.20 12.98 22.55
C LEU A 652 1.78 12.37 23.84
N ASN A 653 3.11 12.38 23.96
CA ASN A 653 3.74 11.89 25.20
C ASN A 653 3.32 12.76 26.40
N PRO A 654 2.96 12.14 27.54
CA PRO A 654 2.54 12.89 28.74
C PRO A 654 3.56 13.94 29.22
N LYS A 655 4.86 13.71 29.01
CA LYS A 655 5.91 14.71 29.33
C LYS A 655 5.78 15.94 28.42
N THR A 656 5.61 15.72 27.12
CA THR A 656 5.40 16.79 26.13
C THR A 656 4.12 17.55 26.42
N ALA A 657 3.03 16.84 26.72
CA ALA A 657 1.74 17.45 27.06
C ALA A 657 1.84 18.35 28.30
N ARG A 658 2.49 17.89 29.36
CA ARG A 658 2.73 18.71 30.56
C ARG A 658 3.50 19.99 30.26
N ASN A 659 4.57 19.90 29.46
CA ASN A 659 5.37 21.07 29.09
C ASN A 659 4.56 22.11 28.29
N GLN A 660 3.54 21.68 27.57
CA GLN A 660 2.66 22.56 26.77
C GLN A 660 1.33 22.90 27.47
N GLY A 661 1.11 22.40 28.71
CA GLY A 661 -0.11 22.62 29.46
C GLY A 661 -1.35 22.01 28.79
N LEU A 662 -1.20 20.87 28.14
CA LEU A 662 -2.25 20.13 27.46
C LEU A 662 -2.72 18.93 28.30
N ARG A 663 -3.97 18.49 28.07
CA ARG A 663 -4.62 17.41 28.83
C ARG A 663 -5.27 16.41 27.90
N GLU A 664 -5.51 15.19 28.42
CA GLU A 664 -6.30 14.16 27.74
C GLU A 664 -7.66 14.71 27.28
N GLY A 665 -8.04 14.38 26.04
CA GLY A 665 -9.31 14.78 25.43
C GLY A 665 -9.44 16.27 25.09
N GLN A 666 -8.41 17.09 25.37
CA GLN A 666 -8.45 18.52 25.08
C GLN A 666 -8.48 18.78 23.58
N ARG A 667 -9.37 19.68 23.13
CA ARG A 667 -9.41 20.18 21.75
C ARG A 667 -8.26 21.15 21.52
N VAL A 668 -7.54 20.98 20.45
CA VAL A 668 -6.39 21.80 20.05
C VAL A 668 -6.38 22.02 18.55
N VAL A 669 -5.69 23.05 18.10
CA VAL A 669 -5.39 23.28 16.69
C VAL A 669 -3.97 22.77 16.43
N LEU A 670 -3.86 21.73 15.61
CA LEU A 670 -2.60 21.23 15.05
C LEU A 670 -2.26 22.09 13.82
N THR A 671 -1.11 22.71 13.82
CA THR A 671 -0.64 23.57 12.73
C THR A 671 0.72 23.11 12.23
N THR A 672 0.89 23.02 10.92
CA THR A 672 2.15 22.73 10.21
C THR A 672 2.40 23.83 9.17
N PRO A 673 3.57 23.90 8.53
CA PRO A 673 3.81 24.80 7.39
C PRO A 673 2.81 24.59 6.23
N LYS A 674 2.27 23.40 6.07
CA LYS A 674 1.33 23.05 4.97
C LYS A 674 -0.14 23.31 5.29
N GLY A 675 -0.54 23.24 6.56
CA GLY A 675 -1.94 23.37 6.91
C GLY A 675 -2.23 23.37 8.40
N LYS A 676 -3.52 23.45 8.72
CA LYS A 676 -4.01 23.36 10.10
C LYS A 676 -5.29 22.55 10.21
N ALA A 677 -5.48 21.91 11.35
CA ALA A 677 -6.69 21.14 11.64
C ALA A 677 -7.01 21.10 13.14
N GLU A 678 -8.29 21.03 13.48
CA GLU A 678 -8.73 20.77 14.85
C GLU A 678 -8.65 19.29 15.15
N VAL A 679 -8.05 18.96 16.31
CA VAL A 679 -7.87 17.58 16.78
C VAL A 679 -8.07 17.52 18.30
N LYS A 680 -8.17 16.32 18.84
CA LYS A 680 -8.14 16.10 20.30
C LYS A 680 -6.83 15.43 20.70
N VAL A 681 -6.39 15.71 21.91
CA VAL A 681 -5.17 15.12 22.48
C VAL A 681 -5.49 13.76 23.10
N HIS A 682 -4.71 12.74 22.76
CA HIS A 682 -4.62 11.47 23.46
C HIS A 682 -3.22 11.33 24.08
N LEU A 683 -3.16 11.14 25.40
CA LEU A 683 -1.91 10.96 26.12
C LEU A 683 -1.45 9.52 26.00
N PHE A 684 -0.33 9.32 25.30
CA PHE A 684 0.21 8.00 25.01
C PHE A 684 1.70 7.94 25.40
N GLU A 685 2.04 7.12 26.38
CA GLU A 685 3.44 6.95 26.81
C GLU A 685 4.33 6.25 25.77
N GLY A 686 3.72 5.51 24.86
CA GLY A 686 4.39 4.79 23.79
C GLY A 686 4.83 5.67 22.61
N ILE A 687 4.88 6.98 22.73
CA ILE A 687 5.45 7.89 21.74
C ILE A 687 6.61 8.68 22.37
N MET A 688 7.68 8.90 21.60
CA MET A 688 8.82 9.68 22.08
C MET A 688 8.42 11.12 22.43
N PRO A 689 9.01 11.73 23.50
CA PRO A 689 8.82 13.15 23.76
C PRO A 689 9.24 14.03 22.58
N GLY A 690 8.48 15.13 22.35
CA GLY A 690 8.72 16.04 21.23
C GLY A 690 8.01 15.64 19.94
N LEU A 691 7.43 14.44 19.89
CA LEU A 691 6.65 13.99 18.75
C LEU A 691 5.15 14.14 19.00
N VAL A 692 4.41 14.29 17.90
CA VAL A 692 2.95 14.17 17.84
C VAL A 692 2.60 13.23 16.69
N ALA A 693 1.77 12.21 16.94
CA ALA A 693 1.39 11.24 15.92
C ALA A 693 -0.08 11.35 15.54
N LEU A 694 -0.36 11.19 14.25
CA LEU A 694 -1.70 11.24 13.68
C LEU A 694 -1.93 10.04 12.76
N PRO A 695 -3.10 9.35 12.84
CA PRO A 695 -3.40 8.23 11.97
C PRO A 695 -3.61 8.65 10.52
N ARG A 696 -3.14 7.84 9.57
CA ARG A 696 -3.54 7.90 8.17
C ARG A 696 -4.82 7.08 7.94
N GLY A 697 -5.57 7.38 6.88
CA GLY A 697 -6.80 6.67 6.52
C GLY A 697 -8.10 7.33 6.98
N LEU A 698 -8.03 8.51 7.61
CA LEU A 698 -9.19 9.30 8.05
C LEU A 698 -9.30 10.61 7.24
N GLY A 699 -10.40 11.35 7.45
CA GLY A 699 -10.59 12.69 6.88
C GLY A 699 -11.00 12.68 5.41
N HIS A 700 -11.69 11.64 4.96
CA HIS A 700 -12.36 11.65 3.67
C HIS A 700 -13.40 12.79 3.59
N THR A 701 -13.44 13.47 2.46
CA THR A 701 -14.42 14.52 2.13
C THR A 701 -15.47 14.04 1.14
N ALA A 702 -15.24 12.87 0.56
CA ALA A 702 -16.08 12.20 -0.43
C ALA A 702 -16.57 10.85 0.11
N TRP A 703 -16.96 9.92 -0.74
CA TRP A 703 -17.51 8.60 -0.52
C TRP A 703 -19.01 8.63 -0.22
N ASP A 704 -19.40 8.62 1.04
CA ASP A 704 -20.78 8.68 1.49
C ASP A 704 -20.91 9.52 2.78
N GLU A 705 -22.12 9.76 3.21
CA GLU A 705 -22.41 10.53 4.43
C GLU A 705 -21.89 9.85 5.71
N TYR A 706 -21.70 8.54 5.66
CA TYR A 706 -21.19 7.79 6.80
C TYR A 706 -19.70 8.05 7.04
N LEU A 707 -18.89 8.11 5.96
CA LEU A 707 -17.43 8.24 6.06
C LEU A 707 -16.98 9.70 6.00
N ALA A 708 -17.63 10.53 5.18
CA ALA A 708 -17.23 11.92 4.97
C ALA A 708 -17.22 12.74 6.27
N GLY A 709 -16.12 13.49 6.48
CA GLY A 709 -15.93 14.37 7.62
C GLY A 709 -15.62 13.67 8.95
N LYS A 710 -15.21 12.40 8.94
CA LYS A 710 -14.66 11.70 10.10
C LYS A 710 -13.16 11.86 10.17
N GLY A 711 -12.68 12.58 11.19
CA GLY A 711 -11.26 12.88 11.36
C GLY A 711 -10.72 13.86 10.34
N ILE A 712 -9.41 13.85 10.12
CA ILE A 712 -8.69 14.73 9.20
C ILE A 712 -7.73 13.92 8.34
N ASN A 713 -7.47 14.40 7.12
CA ASN A 713 -6.49 13.79 6.24
C ASN A 713 -5.07 14.25 6.61
N PHE A 714 -4.23 13.31 7.04
CA PHE A 714 -2.81 13.57 7.35
C PHE A 714 -2.08 14.20 6.16
N ASN A 715 -2.36 13.76 4.93
CA ASN A 715 -1.71 14.24 3.73
C ASN A 715 -2.01 15.71 3.38
N ALA A 716 -3.01 16.32 4.01
CA ALA A 716 -3.26 17.76 3.92
C ALA A 716 -2.34 18.60 4.82
N LEU A 717 -1.59 17.96 5.71
CA LEU A 717 -0.73 18.60 6.71
C LEU A 717 0.77 18.38 6.46
N ILE A 718 1.14 17.56 5.48
CA ILE A 718 2.53 17.23 5.13
C ILE A 718 2.78 17.53 3.65
N GLY A 719 4.05 17.82 3.30
CA GLY A 719 4.54 17.85 1.91
C GLY A 719 5.52 16.73 1.62
N PRO A 720 5.79 16.41 0.35
CA PRO A 720 6.85 15.49 -0.01
C PRO A 720 8.20 16.10 0.28
N VAL A 721 9.18 15.26 0.64
CA VAL A 721 10.59 15.63 0.77
C VAL A 721 11.39 14.74 -0.16
N GLU A 722 11.97 15.34 -1.16
CA GLU A 722 12.71 14.64 -2.21
C GLU A 722 14.02 14.06 -1.67
N ASP A 723 14.18 12.75 -1.81
CA ASP A 723 15.46 12.08 -1.61
C ASP A 723 16.44 12.50 -2.71
N PRO A 724 17.62 13.02 -2.37
CA PRO A 724 18.52 13.63 -3.36
C PRO A 724 19.10 12.64 -4.38
N ASP A 725 19.16 11.36 -4.06
CA ASP A 725 19.74 10.34 -4.93
C ASP A 725 18.68 9.64 -5.80
N SER A 726 17.48 9.53 -5.31
CA SER A 726 16.41 8.79 -6.00
C SER A 726 15.22 9.65 -6.43
N GLY A 727 15.05 10.85 -5.87
CA GLY A 727 13.85 11.67 -6.05
C GLY A 727 12.60 11.14 -5.34
N LEU A 728 12.70 10.01 -4.62
CA LEU A 728 11.58 9.44 -3.88
C LEU A 728 11.21 10.30 -2.67
N ASP A 729 9.97 10.21 -2.21
CA ASP A 729 9.54 10.92 -1.01
C ASP A 729 10.12 10.28 0.26
N ALA A 730 11.14 10.91 0.83
CA ALA A 730 11.83 10.49 2.05
C ALA A 730 11.29 11.17 3.32
N ALA A 731 10.14 11.85 3.26
CA ALA A 731 9.57 12.56 4.41
C ALA A 731 9.22 11.60 5.56
N TRP A 732 9.87 11.76 6.70
CA TRP A 732 9.50 11.08 7.94
C TRP A 732 8.36 11.79 8.67
N GLY A 733 8.28 13.10 8.53
CA GLY A 733 7.30 13.93 9.19
C GLY A 733 7.50 15.39 8.80
N ILE A 734 6.82 16.26 9.50
CA ILE A 734 6.87 17.71 9.32
C ILE A 734 6.84 18.40 10.68
N ARG A 735 7.49 19.54 10.81
CA ARG A 735 7.39 20.33 12.04
C ARG A 735 5.96 20.79 12.30
N ALA A 736 5.58 20.80 13.56
CA ALA A 736 4.21 21.12 13.97
C ALA A 736 4.17 21.86 15.31
N LYS A 737 3.04 22.52 15.57
CA LYS A 737 2.67 23.04 16.89
C LYS A 737 1.24 22.69 17.25
N LEU A 738 0.97 22.63 18.54
CA LEU A 738 -0.36 22.45 19.12
C LEU A 738 -0.74 23.68 19.92
N GLU A 739 -1.85 24.31 19.60
CA GLU A 739 -2.40 25.46 20.30
C GLU A 739 -3.80 25.13 20.83
N LYS A 740 -4.16 25.67 21.99
CA LYS A 740 -5.52 25.49 22.54
C LYS A 740 -6.54 26.09 21.56
N ALA A 741 -7.58 25.31 21.22
CA ALA A 741 -8.65 25.76 20.34
C ALA A 741 -9.55 26.81 21.01
#